data_9234b1913e5cccbd610a2c7e1a55963f
#
_entry.id   9234b1913e5cccbd610a2c7e1a55963f
#
_cell.length_a   1.000
_cell.length_b   1.000
_cell.length_c   1.000
_cell.angle_alpha   90.00
_cell.angle_beta   90.00
_cell.angle_gamma   90.00
#
_symmetry.space_group_name_H-M   'P 1'
#
loop_
_entity.id
_entity.type
_entity.pdbx_description
1 polymer ?
#
loop_
_entity_poly.entity_id
_entity_poly.type
_entity_poly.pdbx_seq_one_letter_code
_entity_poly.pdbx_strand_id
1 'polypeptide(L)'
;MVTRHPKLISSRLVGISSIDNNLLFITANQGFYFIDNGTIRPWKLNLDVSDLTIYSANQLKDGSLVLGTISNGLIHITKEGRLRYRLNYEMGLSNNTVLSIFEDQKNNIWLGMDIGISHVNLSSRFRVYNDAKGQIGTVYTSIIYNGDLYLGTNQGLFVKSRKSSGDFDFVEGTSGQVWALKIIDDQLFCGHDLGTLIVSGGKIRTKITEANGTWDFKKIKHTNFILQGNYSGLHVLENKLGTWKYRNKVQGFDISSRFFHFADKRLYVNHELRGLYALELSEDFTKVVQSNNIDSIDLGFGSNFINFSNSFYYTSANGVYKLSQASGEFEEAPIISNILNQYNTTSTLLNVNATDQVKWCFADNNILLLSPGSLSDKPNLEEIPVSVPNFRKVVVGFENLTKINDTDYLLGSSNGYFVLKGDASKQNNAQKIQINSIEANVNNEPKTQLSLAESPSLNYKNNNLNFSYSIPQYGNIVDLNYAHKLEGWSEEWSNWQPQSTQMFKNLPYGKYVFKVKGKIGGTETTNVATFPFIIKRPWYLSSVAIAVYVISLLILSVFIHIIYRRYYKRQQQKLLLKSQKEIAHNELENNQKLMQLKNEKLELDIESKNRELAISTMSLIKKNEFLNTIKTTIKEESTPLGIKKVIKIIDKNINNTDDWKLFKEAFDNADKDFLKLIKQKHPKLTPNDLKLCAYLRLNLSSKEIAPLLNISPRSVEVKRYRLRKKMDLPPKTSLANHILEL
;
A
#
# COMPACT_ATOMS: atom_id res chain seq x y z
N MET A 1 -41.74 41.22 -31.27
CA MET A 1 -42.61 41.65 -30.12
C MET A 1 -42.00 41.24 -28.77
N VAL A 2 -41.30 40.18 -28.67
CA VAL A 2 -40.66 39.67 -27.42
C VAL A 2 -39.65 40.67 -26.79
N THR A 3 -38.99 41.47 -27.63
CA THR A 3 -37.92 42.41 -27.25
C THR A 3 -38.39 43.66 -26.52
N ARG A 4 -39.69 43.92 -26.30
CA ARG A 4 -40.19 45.16 -25.69
C ARG A 4 -40.70 45.06 -24.27
N HIS A 5 -40.54 43.88 -23.61
CA HIS A 5 -40.94 43.75 -22.20
C HIS A 5 -39.89 44.41 -21.31
N PRO A 6 -40.26 45.37 -20.43
CA PRO A 6 -39.30 46.15 -19.67
C PRO A 6 -38.28 45.34 -18.89
N LYS A 7 -38.69 44.23 -18.25
CA LYS A 7 -37.81 43.34 -17.48
C LYS A 7 -36.86 42.48 -18.32
N LEU A 8 -37.18 42.23 -19.59
CA LEU A 8 -36.28 41.55 -20.53
C LEU A 8 -35.31 42.52 -21.21
N ILE A 9 -35.69 43.79 -21.32
CA ILE A 9 -34.81 44.85 -21.83
C ILE A 9 -33.78 45.29 -20.80
N SER A 10 -34.18 45.34 -19.54
CA SER A 10 -33.34 45.79 -18.42
C SER A 10 -32.34 44.77 -17.89
N SER A 11 -32.34 43.55 -18.38
CA SER A 11 -31.43 42.48 -17.94
C SER A 11 -30.88 41.68 -19.11
N ARG A 12 -29.66 41.23 -18.96
CA ARG A 12 -29.06 40.28 -19.95
C ARG A 12 -29.85 38.96 -19.96
N LEU A 13 -30.20 38.53 -21.16
CA LEU A 13 -30.74 37.19 -21.37
C LEU A 13 -29.58 36.17 -21.27
N VAL A 14 -29.69 35.22 -20.35
CA VAL A 14 -28.66 34.21 -20.06
C VAL A 14 -28.92 32.92 -20.77
N GLY A 15 -30.18 32.53 -20.90
CA GLY A 15 -30.58 31.29 -21.55
C GLY A 15 -32.00 31.31 -22.07
N ILE A 16 -32.25 30.47 -23.06
CA ILE A 16 -33.57 30.15 -23.60
C ILE A 16 -33.73 28.64 -23.51
N SER A 17 -34.81 28.19 -22.88
CA SER A 17 -35.13 26.77 -22.73
C SER A 17 -36.56 26.49 -23.15
N SER A 18 -36.94 25.23 -23.25
CA SER A 18 -38.33 24.83 -23.50
C SER A 18 -38.79 23.89 -22.37
N ILE A 19 -39.88 24.27 -21.70
CA ILE A 19 -40.52 23.43 -20.67
C ILE A 19 -41.97 23.24 -21.11
N ASP A 20 -42.43 21.98 -21.24
CA ASP A 20 -43.79 21.62 -21.64
C ASP A 20 -44.24 22.41 -22.91
N ASN A 21 -43.42 22.49 -23.92
CA ASN A 21 -43.61 23.22 -25.17
C ASN A 21 -43.70 24.75 -25.06
N ASN A 22 -43.49 25.33 -23.86
CA ASN A 22 -43.44 26.78 -23.69
C ASN A 22 -41.98 27.26 -23.67
N LEU A 23 -41.67 28.36 -24.34
CA LEU A 23 -40.38 28.97 -24.30
C LEU A 23 -40.17 29.69 -22.96
N LEU A 24 -39.08 29.32 -22.28
CA LEU A 24 -38.62 29.93 -21.04
C LEU A 24 -37.43 30.82 -21.29
N PHE A 25 -37.53 32.08 -20.89
CA PHE A 25 -36.45 33.04 -20.90
C PHE A 25 -35.86 33.18 -19.52
N ILE A 26 -34.56 33.04 -19.42
CA ILE A 26 -33.78 33.11 -18.18
C ILE A 26 -32.97 34.41 -18.21
N THR A 27 -33.23 35.32 -17.30
CA THR A 27 -32.50 36.57 -17.21
C THR A 27 -31.43 36.52 -16.14
N ALA A 28 -30.45 37.39 -16.23
CA ALA A 28 -29.35 37.43 -15.25
C ALA A 28 -29.79 37.75 -13.82
N ASN A 29 -30.75 38.67 -13.64
CA ASN A 29 -31.14 39.20 -12.33
C ASN A 29 -32.59 39.67 -12.24
N GLN A 30 -33.43 39.45 -13.27
CA GLN A 30 -34.83 39.86 -13.28
C GLN A 30 -35.82 38.70 -13.21
N GLY A 31 -35.32 37.47 -13.03
CA GLY A 31 -36.13 36.24 -12.94
C GLY A 31 -36.34 35.54 -14.28
N PHE A 32 -37.38 34.71 -14.34
CA PHE A 32 -37.65 33.79 -15.41
C PHE A 32 -39.03 34.01 -15.97
N TYR A 33 -39.18 33.92 -17.30
CA TYR A 33 -40.41 34.29 -17.98
C TYR A 33 -40.77 33.25 -19.05
N PHE A 34 -41.99 32.74 -18.99
CA PHE A 34 -42.57 31.97 -20.09
C PHE A 34 -43.10 32.92 -21.17
N ILE A 35 -42.99 32.51 -22.42
CA ILE A 35 -43.63 33.15 -23.55
C ILE A 35 -44.63 32.13 -24.11
N ASP A 36 -45.91 32.46 -24.01
CA ASP A 36 -47.01 31.73 -24.56
C ASP A 36 -47.84 32.66 -25.48
N ASN A 37 -47.91 32.30 -26.77
CA ASN A 37 -48.61 33.06 -27.79
C ASN A 37 -48.39 34.57 -27.75
N GLY A 38 -47.12 34.99 -27.53
CA GLY A 38 -46.70 36.40 -27.44
C GLY A 38 -46.97 37.08 -26.10
N THR A 39 -47.55 36.40 -25.14
CA THR A 39 -47.76 36.85 -23.76
C THR A 39 -46.60 36.41 -22.88
N ILE A 40 -46.02 37.36 -22.11
CA ILE A 40 -44.93 37.06 -21.18
C ILE A 40 -45.49 36.90 -19.80
N ARG A 41 -45.26 35.72 -19.20
CA ARG A 41 -45.68 35.38 -17.84
C ARG A 41 -44.48 35.06 -16.96
N PRO A 42 -44.39 35.56 -15.72
CA PRO A 42 -43.34 35.19 -14.82
C PRO A 42 -43.46 33.71 -14.41
N TRP A 43 -42.36 32.98 -14.46
CA TRP A 43 -42.29 31.63 -13.88
C TRP A 43 -41.99 31.77 -12.39
N LYS A 44 -42.98 31.43 -11.56
CA LYS A 44 -42.82 31.46 -10.11
C LYS A 44 -42.03 30.25 -9.65
N LEU A 45 -40.81 30.49 -9.23
CA LEU A 45 -39.97 29.45 -8.63
C LEU A 45 -40.28 29.34 -7.14
N ASN A 46 -40.16 28.12 -6.61
CA ASN A 46 -40.14 27.91 -5.16
C ASN A 46 -38.69 28.11 -4.65
N LEU A 47 -38.11 29.23 -5.04
CA LEU A 47 -36.76 29.64 -4.73
C LEU A 47 -36.68 31.18 -4.83
N ASP A 48 -36.15 31.82 -3.81
CA ASP A 48 -35.81 33.23 -3.92
C ASP A 48 -34.58 33.39 -4.81
N VAL A 49 -34.76 34.15 -5.88
CA VAL A 49 -33.72 34.46 -6.89
C VAL A 49 -33.35 35.95 -6.91
N SER A 50 -33.87 36.73 -6.00
CA SER A 50 -33.70 38.19 -5.94
C SER A 50 -32.23 38.61 -5.82
N ASP A 51 -31.46 37.87 -5.02
CA ASP A 51 -30.03 38.09 -4.75
C ASP A 51 -29.08 37.32 -5.66
N LEU A 52 -29.63 36.61 -6.68
CA LEU A 52 -28.84 35.79 -7.56
C LEU A 52 -28.45 36.55 -8.83
N THR A 53 -27.17 36.51 -9.17
CA THR A 53 -26.70 36.94 -10.48
C THR A 53 -26.37 35.68 -11.30
N ILE A 54 -27.27 35.33 -12.23
CA ILE A 54 -27.14 34.18 -13.09
C ILE A 54 -26.22 34.53 -14.27
N TYR A 55 -25.19 33.77 -14.48
CA TYR A 55 -24.23 33.95 -15.58
C TYR A 55 -24.44 32.98 -16.73
N SER A 56 -24.77 31.73 -16.43
CA SER A 56 -25.00 30.64 -17.38
C SER A 56 -26.23 29.84 -16.98
N ALA A 57 -26.91 29.24 -17.96
CA ALA A 57 -28.04 28.37 -17.75
C ALA A 57 -28.06 27.26 -18.79
N ASN A 58 -28.40 26.05 -18.40
CA ASN A 58 -28.58 24.93 -19.30
C ASN A 58 -29.77 24.08 -18.88
N GLN A 59 -30.52 23.59 -19.85
CA GLN A 59 -31.56 22.58 -19.61
C GLN A 59 -30.92 21.19 -19.79
N LEU A 60 -31.12 20.35 -18.80
CA LEU A 60 -30.65 18.98 -18.82
C LEU A 60 -31.59 18.08 -19.62
N LYS A 61 -31.10 16.91 -20.03
CA LYS A 61 -31.87 15.91 -20.78
C LYS A 61 -33.12 15.42 -20.06
N ASP A 62 -33.14 15.48 -18.71
CA ASP A 62 -34.31 15.15 -17.90
C ASP A 62 -35.34 16.28 -17.82
N GLY A 63 -35.13 17.37 -18.53
CA GLY A 63 -35.99 18.57 -18.55
C GLY A 63 -35.74 19.52 -17.39
N SER A 64 -34.92 19.20 -16.41
CA SER A 64 -34.54 20.07 -15.31
C SER A 64 -33.58 21.18 -15.77
N LEU A 65 -33.44 22.25 -14.98
CA LEU A 65 -32.58 23.38 -15.27
C LEU A 65 -31.43 23.49 -14.30
N VAL A 66 -30.26 23.79 -14.80
CA VAL A 66 -29.09 24.16 -14.00
C VAL A 66 -28.66 25.57 -14.32
N LEU A 67 -28.42 26.34 -13.26
CA LEU A 67 -28.09 27.75 -13.31
C LEU A 67 -26.70 27.94 -12.70
N GLY A 68 -25.78 28.52 -13.45
CA GLY A 68 -24.49 28.96 -12.97
C GLY A 68 -24.56 30.42 -12.53
N THR A 69 -24.11 30.68 -11.32
CA THR A 69 -24.14 32.01 -10.71
C THR A 69 -22.74 32.61 -10.56
N ILE A 70 -22.66 33.88 -10.29
CA ILE A 70 -21.37 34.58 -10.01
C ILE A 70 -20.83 34.23 -8.61
N SER A 71 -21.69 34.14 -7.60
CA SER A 71 -21.25 34.05 -6.18
C SER A 71 -21.87 32.90 -5.39
N ASN A 72 -22.87 32.22 -5.95
CA ASN A 72 -23.65 31.20 -5.26
C ASN A 72 -23.48 29.79 -5.81
N GLY A 73 -22.48 29.57 -6.69
CA GLY A 73 -22.22 28.27 -7.30
C GLY A 73 -23.27 27.86 -8.32
N LEU A 74 -23.57 26.57 -8.36
CA LEU A 74 -24.55 25.94 -9.23
C LEU A 74 -25.89 25.74 -8.49
N ILE A 75 -26.97 26.08 -9.16
CA ILE A 75 -28.33 25.86 -8.66
C ILE A 75 -29.04 24.90 -9.63
N HIS A 76 -29.57 23.79 -9.10
CA HIS A 76 -30.33 22.82 -9.87
C HIS A 76 -31.82 22.90 -9.51
N ILE A 77 -32.67 23.09 -10.50
CA ILE A 77 -34.10 23.30 -10.36
C ILE A 77 -34.84 22.26 -11.19
N THR A 78 -35.88 21.66 -10.62
CA THR A 78 -36.74 20.73 -11.36
C THR A 78 -37.53 21.48 -12.42
N LYS A 79 -38.12 20.75 -13.40
CA LYS A 79 -38.98 21.36 -14.42
C LYS A 79 -40.24 22.02 -13.84
N GLU A 80 -40.65 21.71 -12.61
CA GLU A 80 -41.74 22.34 -11.88
C GLU A 80 -41.28 23.60 -11.09
N GLY A 81 -40.03 24.00 -11.19
CA GLY A 81 -39.52 25.18 -10.51
C GLY A 81 -39.13 24.97 -9.04
N ARG A 82 -38.95 23.71 -8.60
CA ARG A 82 -38.51 23.42 -7.24
C ARG A 82 -37.02 23.27 -7.17
N LEU A 83 -36.41 23.81 -6.12
CA LEU A 83 -34.98 23.61 -5.85
C LEU A 83 -34.71 22.14 -5.58
N ARG A 84 -33.81 21.54 -6.36
CA ARG A 84 -33.27 20.19 -6.10
C ARG A 84 -32.10 20.26 -5.14
N TYR A 85 -31.10 21.08 -5.46
CA TYR A 85 -29.95 21.37 -4.62
C TYR A 85 -29.20 22.61 -5.09
N ARG A 86 -28.35 23.12 -4.22
CA ARG A 86 -27.31 24.11 -4.53
C ARG A 86 -25.96 23.45 -4.31
N LEU A 87 -24.99 23.74 -5.20
CA LEU A 87 -23.60 23.34 -5.03
C LEU A 87 -22.72 24.57 -5.04
N ASN A 88 -21.92 24.71 -4.03
CA ASN A 88 -20.99 25.83 -3.85
C ASN A 88 -19.58 25.32 -3.50
N TYR A 89 -18.68 26.23 -3.19
CA TYR A 89 -17.33 25.91 -2.75
C TYR A 89 -17.32 24.98 -1.53
N GLU A 90 -18.21 25.20 -0.55
CA GLU A 90 -18.32 24.37 0.66
C GLU A 90 -18.76 22.91 0.34
N MET A 91 -19.44 22.72 -0.78
CA MET A 91 -19.90 21.42 -1.25
C MET A 91 -18.96 20.80 -2.32
N GLY A 92 -17.77 21.37 -2.51
CA GLY A 92 -16.71 20.77 -3.33
C GLY A 92 -16.51 21.39 -4.71
N LEU A 93 -17.17 22.48 -5.08
CA LEU A 93 -16.80 23.23 -6.28
C LEU A 93 -15.44 23.93 -6.07
N SER A 94 -14.69 24.15 -7.14
CA SER A 94 -13.41 24.86 -7.09
C SER A 94 -13.55 26.32 -6.68
N ASN A 95 -14.68 26.95 -7.02
CA ASN A 95 -15.11 28.28 -6.54
C ASN A 95 -16.63 28.44 -6.73
N ASN A 96 -17.17 29.62 -6.44
CA ASN A 96 -18.61 29.90 -6.55
C ASN A 96 -19.04 30.54 -7.87
N THR A 97 -18.12 30.83 -8.79
CA THR A 97 -18.41 31.47 -10.07
C THR A 97 -18.47 30.42 -11.17
N VAL A 98 -19.66 30.19 -11.72
CA VAL A 98 -19.92 29.21 -12.78
C VAL A 98 -20.19 29.96 -14.09
N LEU A 99 -19.22 29.90 -15.02
CA LEU A 99 -19.27 30.66 -16.27
C LEU A 99 -19.93 29.89 -17.42
N SER A 100 -19.79 28.56 -17.44
CA SER A 100 -20.38 27.70 -18.45
C SER A 100 -20.81 26.36 -17.89
N ILE A 101 -21.78 25.72 -18.55
CA ILE A 101 -22.38 24.47 -18.12
C ILE A 101 -22.52 23.56 -19.35
N PHE A 102 -22.07 22.32 -19.21
CA PHE A 102 -22.22 21.29 -20.23
C PHE A 102 -22.67 19.97 -19.61
N GLU A 103 -23.67 19.31 -20.18
CA GLU A 103 -24.10 17.96 -19.80
C GLU A 103 -23.49 16.93 -20.73
N ASP A 104 -22.78 15.95 -20.17
CA ASP A 104 -22.14 14.89 -20.95
C ASP A 104 -23.13 13.75 -21.33
N GLN A 105 -22.60 12.75 -22.05
CA GLN A 105 -23.39 11.59 -22.46
C GLN A 105 -23.85 10.69 -21.30
N LYS A 106 -23.16 10.78 -20.15
CA LYS A 106 -23.47 10.03 -18.95
C LYS A 106 -24.37 10.83 -17.97
N ASN A 107 -24.92 11.95 -18.43
CA ASN A 107 -25.71 12.89 -17.64
C ASN A 107 -24.97 13.52 -16.46
N ASN A 108 -23.66 13.65 -16.55
CA ASN A 108 -22.87 14.45 -15.61
C ASN A 108 -22.80 15.89 -16.11
N ILE A 109 -22.58 16.80 -15.19
CA ILE A 109 -22.46 18.23 -15.52
C ILE A 109 -21.00 18.64 -15.43
N TRP A 110 -20.50 19.26 -16.47
CA TRP A 110 -19.21 19.92 -16.53
C TRP A 110 -19.40 21.41 -16.39
N LEU A 111 -18.68 22.03 -15.47
CA LEU A 111 -18.74 23.44 -15.15
C LEU A 111 -17.42 24.10 -15.52
N GLY A 112 -17.45 25.06 -16.43
CA GLY A 112 -16.35 26.00 -16.61
C GLY A 112 -16.47 27.06 -15.53
N MET A 113 -15.49 27.06 -14.61
CA MET A 113 -15.46 27.96 -13.48
C MET A 113 -14.60 29.20 -13.78
N ASP A 114 -14.62 30.20 -12.95
CA ASP A 114 -13.65 31.29 -13.01
C ASP A 114 -12.23 30.77 -12.82
N ILE A 115 -12.07 29.76 -11.95
CA ILE A 115 -10.80 29.06 -11.75
C ILE A 115 -11.01 27.56 -12.00
N GLY A 116 -10.54 27.09 -13.17
CA GLY A 116 -10.54 25.67 -13.51
C GLY A 116 -11.89 25.11 -13.98
N ILE A 117 -12.02 23.81 -13.89
CA ILE A 117 -13.18 23.04 -14.31
C ILE A 117 -13.64 22.17 -13.15
N SER A 118 -14.95 22.16 -12.89
CA SER A 118 -15.58 21.26 -11.93
C SER A 118 -16.47 20.25 -12.65
N HIS A 119 -16.43 19.00 -12.22
CA HIS A 119 -17.27 17.93 -12.72
C HIS A 119 -18.26 17.50 -11.62
N VAL A 120 -19.55 17.47 -11.95
CA VAL A 120 -20.64 17.11 -11.03
C VAL A 120 -21.30 15.84 -11.51
N ASN A 121 -21.17 14.78 -10.73
CA ASN A 121 -21.86 13.51 -10.97
C ASN A 121 -23.25 13.54 -10.32
N LEU A 122 -24.29 13.74 -11.14
CA LEU A 122 -25.69 13.80 -10.65
C LEU A 122 -26.23 12.47 -10.11
N SER A 123 -25.67 11.37 -10.56
CA SER A 123 -26.04 10.02 -10.17
C SER A 123 -25.21 9.45 -9.03
N SER A 124 -24.27 10.26 -8.47
CA SER A 124 -23.46 9.82 -7.35
C SER A 124 -24.32 9.42 -6.16
N ARG A 125 -24.00 8.28 -5.55
CA ARG A 125 -24.58 7.86 -4.27
C ARG A 125 -24.13 8.72 -3.11
N PHE A 126 -23.01 9.45 -3.27
CA PHE A 126 -22.39 10.25 -2.22
C PHE A 126 -22.60 11.74 -2.45
N ARG A 127 -22.95 12.43 -1.35
CA ARG A 127 -22.95 13.90 -1.27
C ARG A 127 -21.96 14.31 -0.20
N VAL A 128 -21.07 15.21 -0.55
CA VAL A 128 -19.99 15.68 0.31
C VAL A 128 -20.39 17.04 0.91
N TYR A 129 -20.22 17.19 2.20
CA TYR A 129 -20.41 18.44 2.94
C TYR A 129 -19.12 18.77 3.69
N ASN A 130 -18.26 19.53 3.03
CA ASN A 130 -16.99 19.96 3.62
C ASN A 130 -17.21 21.14 4.57
N ASP A 131 -16.53 21.11 5.69
CA ASP A 131 -16.47 22.25 6.62
C ASP A 131 -15.43 23.27 6.14
N ALA A 132 -15.76 24.02 5.08
CA ALA A 132 -14.85 25.00 4.49
C ALA A 132 -14.49 26.17 5.44
N LYS A 133 -15.32 26.43 6.45
CA LYS A 133 -15.11 27.47 7.46
C LYS A 133 -14.33 26.95 8.68
N GLY A 134 -14.10 25.66 8.81
CA GLY A 134 -13.44 25.04 9.96
C GLY A 134 -14.21 25.14 11.27
N GLN A 135 -15.54 25.31 11.20
CA GLN A 135 -16.40 25.52 12.37
C GLN A 135 -16.84 24.20 13.00
N ILE A 136 -17.18 23.21 12.17
CA ILE A 136 -17.69 21.90 12.60
C ILE A 136 -16.52 20.97 12.99
N GLY A 137 -15.49 20.93 12.16
CA GLY A 137 -14.33 20.05 12.35
C GLY A 137 -14.64 18.57 12.13
N THR A 138 -14.01 17.73 12.94
CA THR A 138 -14.17 16.26 12.86
C THR A 138 -15.46 15.80 13.52
N VAL A 139 -16.30 15.10 12.77
CA VAL A 139 -17.57 14.56 13.27
C VAL A 139 -17.35 13.15 13.85
N TYR A 140 -17.47 13.03 15.17
CA TYR A 140 -17.32 11.78 15.91
C TYR A 140 -18.63 10.99 16.07
N THR A 141 -19.74 11.70 16.16
CA THR A 141 -21.06 11.12 16.33
C THR A 141 -22.13 11.99 15.72
N SER A 142 -23.22 11.40 15.31
CA SER A 142 -24.38 12.15 14.80
C SER A 142 -25.68 11.43 15.16
N ILE A 143 -26.77 12.17 15.23
CA ILE A 143 -28.08 11.61 15.55
C ILE A 143 -29.21 12.53 15.06
N ILE A 144 -30.36 11.95 14.75
CA ILE A 144 -31.60 12.69 14.54
C ILE A 144 -32.41 12.66 15.84
N TYR A 145 -32.75 13.83 16.35
CA TYR A 145 -33.58 13.96 17.55
C TYR A 145 -34.63 15.05 17.35
N ASN A 146 -35.91 14.69 17.55
CA ASN A 146 -37.06 15.58 17.36
C ASN A 146 -37.11 16.27 15.99
N GLY A 147 -36.60 15.58 14.95
CA GLY A 147 -36.58 16.10 13.58
C GLY A 147 -35.37 16.99 13.26
N ASP A 148 -34.48 17.26 14.21
CA ASP A 148 -33.25 18.00 14.01
C ASP A 148 -32.05 17.06 13.95
N LEU A 149 -31.07 17.41 13.11
CA LEU A 149 -29.80 16.71 12.99
C LEU A 149 -28.77 17.32 13.93
N TYR A 150 -28.22 16.51 14.83
CA TYR A 150 -27.14 16.86 15.73
C TYR A 150 -25.83 16.22 15.27
N LEU A 151 -24.73 16.99 15.33
CA LEU A 151 -23.37 16.53 15.07
C LEU A 151 -22.53 16.76 16.32
N GLY A 152 -21.96 15.69 16.86
CA GLY A 152 -20.96 15.76 17.92
C GLY A 152 -19.56 15.72 17.31
N THR A 153 -18.78 16.76 17.61
CA THR A 153 -17.51 17.00 16.93
C THR A 153 -16.37 17.27 17.90
N ASN A 154 -15.17 17.49 17.38
CA ASN A 154 -14.04 17.94 18.18
C ASN A 154 -14.13 19.41 18.60
N GLN A 155 -15.06 20.18 18.03
CA GLN A 155 -15.28 21.60 18.37
C GLN A 155 -16.45 21.79 19.35
N GLY A 156 -17.39 20.84 19.38
CA GLY A 156 -18.58 20.88 20.20
C GLY A 156 -19.77 20.16 19.59
N LEU A 157 -20.93 20.47 20.08
CA LEU A 157 -22.21 20.00 19.57
C LEU A 157 -22.81 21.04 18.62
N PHE A 158 -23.23 20.57 17.46
CA PHE A 158 -23.90 21.38 16.45
C PHE A 158 -25.28 20.81 16.15
N VAL A 159 -26.22 21.69 15.82
CA VAL A 159 -27.59 21.33 15.49
C VAL A 159 -28.06 22.01 14.21
N LYS A 160 -28.81 21.29 13.40
CA LYS A 160 -29.47 21.85 12.22
C LYS A 160 -30.86 21.31 12.10
N SER A 161 -31.83 22.21 11.98
CA SER A 161 -33.19 21.80 11.68
C SER A 161 -33.29 21.25 10.26
N ARG A 162 -33.91 20.08 10.11
CA ARG A 162 -34.14 19.47 8.77
C ARG A 162 -35.04 20.31 7.87
N LYS A 163 -35.80 21.24 8.43
CA LYS A 163 -36.65 22.18 7.70
C LYS A 163 -35.91 23.42 7.23
N SER A 164 -34.72 23.66 7.81
CA SER A 164 -33.88 24.82 7.49
C SER A 164 -32.87 24.49 6.39
N SER A 165 -32.71 25.42 5.45
CA SER A 165 -31.61 25.40 4.47
C SER A 165 -30.32 26.06 4.98
N GLY A 166 -30.33 26.57 6.22
CA GLY A 166 -29.22 27.30 6.86
C GLY A 166 -28.04 26.36 7.23
N ASP A 167 -27.02 26.98 7.80
CA ASP A 167 -25.85 26.30 8.37
C ASP A 167 -26.21 25.54 9.66
N PHE A 168 -25.26 24.87 10.25
CA PHE A 168 -25.38 24.31 11.59
C PHE A 168 -25.20 25.40 12.64
N ASP A 169 -26.04 25.38 13.65
CA ASP A 169 -25.93 26.23 14.82
C ASP A 169 -25.11 25.52 15.89
N PHE A 170 -24.18 26.23 16.51
CA PHE A 170 -23.43 25.75 17.65
C PHE A 170 -24.30 25.72 18.90
N VAL A 171 -24.25 24.65 19.64
CA VAL A 171 -24.95 24.55 20.95
C VAL A 171 -24.06 25.15 22.02
N GLU A 172 -24.42 26.34 22.50
CA GLU A 172 -23.66 27.07 23.49
C GLU A 172 -23.37 26.24 24.76
N GLY A 173 -22.11 26.33 25.23
CA GLY A 173 -21.64 25.61 26.41
C GLY A 173 -21.14 24.17 26.12
N THR A 174 -21.05 23.76 24.84
CA THR A 174 -20.53 22.45 24.44
C THR A 174 -19.17 22.54 23.75
N SER A 175 -18.39 23.58 23.99
CA SER A 175 -17.05 23.73 23.44
C SER A 175 -16.16 22.58 23.93
N GLY A 176 -15.55 21.83 23.02
CA GLY A 176 -14.75 20.64 23.32
C GLY A 176 -15.23 19.41 22.55
N GLN A 177 -14.77 18.24 22.96
CA GLN A 177 -15.04 17.02 22.22
C GLN A 177 -16.37 16.38 22.65
N VAL A 178 -17.22 16.13 21.69
CA VAL A 178 -18.47 15.39 21.87
C VAL A 178 -18.31 13.98 21.34
N TRP A 179 -18.21 13.02 22.23
CA TRP A 179 -17.88 11.63 21.89
C TRP A 179 -19.11 10.78 21.53
N ALA A 180 -20.21 11.01 22.21
CA ALA A 180 -21.42 10.21 22.03
C ALA A 180 -22.71 11.05 22.07
N LEU A 181 -23.64 10.65 21.22
CA LEU A 181 -25.02 11.11 21.24
C LEU A 181 -25.96 9.91 21.31
N LYS A 182 -26.81 9.84 22.32
CA LYS A 182 -27.78 8.74 22.52
C LYS A 182 -29.13 9.26 22.93
N ILE A 183 -30.16 8.69 22.36
CA ILE A 183 -31.55 8.91 22.82
C ILE A 183 -31.87 7.81 23.83
N ILE A 184 -32.16 8.19 25.06
CA ILE A 184 -32.57 7.27 26.12
C ILE A 184 -33.78 7.88 26.83
N ASP A 185 -34.85 7.14 26.93
CA ASP A 185 -36.13 7.60 27.51
C ASP A 185 -36.57 8.95 26.92
N ASP A 186 -36.57 9.05 25.58
CA ASP A 186 -36.92 10.24 24.79
C ASP A 186 -36.10 11.50 25.10
N GLN A 187 -34.93 11.38 25.75
CA GLN A 187 -34.00 12.46 26.01
C GLN A 187 -32.69 12.26 25.27
N LEU A 188 -32.13 13.35 24.72
CA LEU A 188 -30.83 13.33 24.06
C LEU A 188 -29.71 13.54 25.06
N PHE A 189 -28.96 12.46 25.30
CA PHE A 189 -27.72 12.45 26.07
C PHE A 189 -26.53 12.79 25.18
N CYS A 190 -25.71 13.72 25.64
CA CYS A 190 -24.48 14.13 25.02
C CYS A 190 -23.30 13.77 25.94
N GLY A 191 -22.50 12.83 25.47
CA GLY A 191 -21.25 12.46 26.12
C GLY A 191 -20.12 13.39 25.66
N HIS A 192 -19.66 14.21 26.58
CA HIS A 192 -18.68 15.26 26.36
C HIS A 192 -17.35 14.95 27.08
N ASP A 193 -16.24 15.53 26.65
CA ASP A 193 -14.96 15.41 27.32
C ASP A 193 -14.99 15.99 28.76
N LEU A 194 -15.83 16.99 29.00
CA LEU A 194 -16.02 17.64 30.32
C LEU A 194 -17.27 17.13 31.06
N GLY A 195 -17.84 16.00 30.67
CA GLY A 195 -18.96 15.40 31.42
C GLY A 195 -20.13 14.92 30.57
N THR A 196 -21.30 14.92 31.17
CA THR A 196 -22.54 14.44 30.53
C THR A 196 -23.61 15.51 30.56
N LEU A 197 -24.22 15.75 29.40
CA LEU A 197 -25.25 16.75 29.20
C LEU A 197 -26.53 16.11 28.68
N ILE A 198 -27.69 16.72 29.02
CA ILE A 198 -28.96 16.48 28.32
C ILE A 198 -29.25 17.72 27.47
N VAL A 199 -29.57 17.47 26.19
CA VAL A 199 -29.79 18.53 25.19
C VAL A 199 -31.20 18.41 24.64
N SER A 200 -31.84 19.56 24.41
CA SER A 200 -33.14 19.63 23.73
C SER A 200 -33.32 20.99 23.09
N GLY A 201 -33.85 21.01 21.85
CA GLY A 201 -34.11 22.27 21.12
C GLY A 201 -32.85 23.09 20.90
N GLY A 202 -31.72 22.48 20.63
CA GLY A 202 -30.43 23.16 20.39
C GLY A 202 -29.81 23.82 21.61
N LYS A 203 -30.21 23.44 22.83
CA LYS A 203 -29.70 24.00 24.08
C LYS A 203 -29.44 22.94 25.12
N ILE A 204 -28.47 23.19 25.99
CA ILE A 204 -28.23 22.34 27.18
C ILE A 204 -29.43 22.52 28.11
N ARG A 205 -30.11 21.45 28.48
CA ARG A 205 -31.17 21.44 29.49
C ARG A 205 -30.63 21.14 30.87
N THR A 206 -29.69 20.17 30.95
CA THR A 206 -29.14 19.74 32.24
C THR A 206 -27.71 19.27 32.04
N LYS A 207 -26.84 19.68 32.95
CA LYS A 207 -25.51 19.09 33.13
C LYS A 207 -25.63 18.02 34.24
N ILE A 208 -25.47 16.75 33.89
CA ILE A 208 -25.67 15.63 34.82
C ILE A 208 -24.43 15.42 35.69
N THR A 209 -23.24 15.47 35.07
CA THR A 209 -21.97 15.24 35.78
C THR A 209 -20.81 15.95 35.07
N GLU A 210 -19.79 16.28 35.84
CA GLU A 210 -18.49 16.81 35.38
C GLU A 210 -17.43 15.70 35.30
N ALA A 211 -17.82 14.44 35.42
CA ALA A 211 -16.91 13.32 35.25
C ALA A 211 -16.38 13.29 33.81
N ASN A 212 -15.07 13.53 33.64
CA ASN A 212 -14.43 13.74 32.35
C ASN A 212 -14.54 12.53 31.42
N GLY A 213 -14.71 12.82 30.14
CA GLY A 213 -14.56 11.89 29.04
C GLY A 213 -15.65 10.84 28.93
N THR A 214 -16.90 11.28 28.79
CA THR A 214 -18.03 10.35 28.61
C THR A 214 -18.05 9.80 27.20
N TRP A 215 -17.67 8.53 27.07
CA TRP A 215 -17.51 7.83 25.80
C TRP A 215 -18.81 7.26 25.20
N ASP A 216 -19.63 6.62 26.01
CA ASP A 216 -20.89 5.97 25.58
C ASP A 216 -21.82 5.73 26.78
N PHE A 217 -23.06 5.41 26.44
CA PHE A 217 -24.14 5.14 27.40
C PHE A 217 -24.82 3.81 27.10
N LYS A 218 -25.15 3.03 28.13
CA LYS A 218 -25.99 1.83 28.03
C LYS A 218 -27.07 1.86 29.11
N LYS A 219 -28.32 1.89 28.69
CA LYS A 219 -29.44 1.69 29.61
C LYS A 219 -29.39 0.27 30.16
N ILE A 220 -29.45 0.14 31.47
CA ILE A 220 -29.52 -1.17 32.09
C ILE A 220 -30.98 -1.63 32.07
N LYS A 221 -31.24 -2.78 31.42
CA LYS A 221 -32.57 -3.31 31.21
C LYS A 221 -33.32 -3.51 32.52
N HIS A 222 -34.57 -3.17 32.55
CA HIS A 222 -35.47 -3.32 33.72
C HIS A 222 -35.02 -2.53 34.98
N THR A 223 -34.27 -1.47 34.79
CA THR A 223 -33.83 -0.57 35.87
C THR A 223 -34.03 0.90 35.47
N ASN A 224 -33.88 1.77 36.48
CA ASN A 224 -33.81 3.23 36.28
C ASN A 224 -32.37 3.74 36.12
N PHE A 225 -31.42 2.86 35.76
CA PHE A 225 -30.01 3.21 35.68
C PHE A 225 -29.52 3.25 34.22
N ILE A 226 -28.54 4.13 33.98
CA ILE A 226 -27.67 4.14 32.81
C ILE A 226 -26.24 3.89 33.32
N LEU A 227 -25.57 2.95 32.69
CA LEU A 227 -24.12 2.82 32.80
C LEU A 227 -23.48 3.69 31.73
N GLN A 228 -22.57 4.57 32.12
CA GLN A 228 -21.73 5.34 31.20
C GLN A 228 -20.27 4.96 31.33
N GLY A 229 -19.59 4.86 30.20
CA GLY A 229 -18.16 4.66 30.16
C GLY A 229 -17.42 6.01 30.08
N ASN A 230 -16.41 6.17 30.93
CA ASN A 230 -15.62 7.39 31.03
C ASN A 230 -14.11 7.11 30.87
N TYR A 231 -13.30 8.16 30.82
CA TYR A 231 -11.83 8.06 30.82
C TYR A 231 -11.29 7.30 32.04
N SER A 232 -11.98 7.39 33.17
CA SER A 232 -11.57 6.82 34.45
C SER A 232 -12.38 5.61 34.88
N GLY A 233 -13.04 4.89 33.95
CA GLY A 233 -13.83 3.71 34.23
C GLY A 233 -15.30 3.87 33.93
N LEU A 234 -16.13 3.25 34.79
CA LEU A 234 -17.57 3.16 34.62
C LEU A 234 -18.28 4.01 35.67
N HIS A 235 -19.33 4.69 35.26
CA HIS A 235 -20.15 5.55 36.13
C HIS A 235 -21.64 5.21 35.95
N VAL A 236 -22.42 5.44 36.99
CA VAL A 236 -23.86 5.15 37.02
C VAL A 236 -24.65 6.45 37.12
N LEU A 237 -25.60 6.60 36.20
CA LEU A 237 -26.63 7.63 36.28
C LEU A 237 -27.94 6.98 36.72
N GLU A 238 -28.73 7.68 37.51
CA GLU A 238 -30.01 7.24 38.02
C GLU A 238 -31.13 8.19 37.61
N ASN A 239 -32.24 7.63 37.14
CA ASN A 239 -33.48 8.39 36.91
C ASN A 239 -34.32 8.41 38.17
N LYS A 240 -34.44 9.61 38.75
CA LYS A 240 -35.34 9.87 39.93
C LYS A 240 -36.53 10.72 39.44
N LEU A 241 -37.67 10.14 39.36
CA LEU A 241 -38.93 10.83 38.99
C LEU A 241 -38.81 11.62 37.67
N GLY A 242 -38.24 11.00 36.62
CA GLY A 242 -38.04 11.63 35.31
C GLY A 242 -36.79 12.51 35.18
N THR A 243 -36.03 12.71 36.24
CA THR A 243 -34.82 13.50 36.24
C THR A 243 -33.59 12.62 36.39
N TRP A 244 -32.70 12.68 35.41
CA TRP A 244 -31.43 11.96 35.44
C TRP A 244 -30.42 12.70 36.30
N LYS A 245 -29.74 11.96 37.20
CA LYS A 245 -28.69 12.46 38.10
C LYS A 245 -27.51 11.51 38.13
N TYR A 246 -26.33 12.06 38.38
CA TYR A 246 -25.16 11.27 38.69
C TYR A 246 -25.39 10.55 40.03
N ARG A 247 -25.07 9.26 40.08
CA ARG A 247 -25.20 8.44 41.28
C ARG A 247 -23.85 8.11 41.87
N ASN A 248 -23.01 7.36 41.15
CA ASN A 248 -21.70 6.93 41.64
C ASN A 248 -20.76 6.52 40.51
N LYS A 249 -19.47 6.50 40.82
CA LYS A 249 -18.49 5.74 40.05
C LYS A 249 -18.55 4.27 40.48
N VAL A 250 -18.42 3.33 39.57
CA VAL A 250 -18.30 1.90 39.87
C VAL A 250 -16.88 1.65 40.39
N GLN A 251 -16.77 1.24 41.66
CA GLN A 251 -15.49 1.00 42.33
C GLN A 251 -14.84 -0.29 41.82
N GLY A 252 -13.51 -0.35 41.78
CA GLY A 252 -12.75 -1.54 41.38
C GLY A 252 -12.47 -1.70 39.92
N PHE A 253 -12.79 -0.67 39.08
CA PHE A 253 -12.43 -0.65 37.68
C PHE A 253 -12.18 0.77 37.17
N ASP A 254 -10.89 1.13 36.98
CA ASP A 254 -10.45 2.49 36.63
C ASP A 254 -9.91 2.59 35.19
N ILE A 255 -10.20 1.60 34.35
CA ILE A 255 -9.76 1.55 32.97
C ILE A 255 -10.75 2.31 32.10
N SER A 256 -10.23 3.18 31.19
CA SER A 256 -11.04 3.92 30.24
C SER A 256 -11.99 3.00 29.48
N SER A 257 -13.29 3.27 29.59
CA SER A 257 -14.35 2.35 29.18
C SER A 257 -15.12 2.90 28.00
N ARG A 258 -14.48 2.93 26.84
CA ARG A 258 -15.13 3.41 25.61
C ARG A 258 -16.09 2.37 25.03
N PHE A 259 -15.63 1.15 24.91
CA PHE A 259 -16.41 0.04 24.35
C PHE A 259 -16.81 -0.92 25.47
N PHE A 260 -18.07 -0.96 25.79
CA PHE A 260 -18.60 -1.87 26.80
C PHE A 260 -19.98 -2.36 26.40
N HIS A 261 -20.31 -3.58 26.77
CA HIS A 261 -21.60 -4.21 26.46
C HIS A 261 -21.98 -5.27 27.46
N PHE A 262 -23.28 -5.33 27.80
CA PHE A 262 -23.83 -6.41 28.59
C PHE A 262 -24.14 -7.60 27.68
N ALA A 263 -23.55 -8.75 27.99
CA ALA A 263 -23.95 -10.01 27.42
C ALA A 263 -24.24 -10.97 28.60
N ASP A 264 -25.42 -11.53 28.61
CA ASP A 264 -25.98 -12.28 29.73
C ASP A 264 -25.94 -11.47 31.04
N LYS A 265 -25.24 -11.98 32.05
CA LYS A 265 -25.08 -11.32 33.37
C LYS A 265 -23.75 -10.56 33.50
N ARG A 266 -22.89 -10.61 32.48
CA ARG A 266 -21.55 -10.01 32.54
C ARG A 266 -21.50 -8.72 31.73
N LEU A 267 -20.70 -7.80 32.22
CA LEU A 267 -20.32 -6.60 31.47
C LEU A 267 -18.95 -6.83 30.85
N TYR A 268 -18.88 -6.83 29.54
CA TYR A 268 -17.63 -6.85 28.80
C TYR A 268 -17.17 -5.43 28.54
N VAL A 269 -15.90 -5.13 28.85
CA VAL A 269 -15.27 -3.83 28.59
C VAL A 269 -14.00 -4.07 27.80
N ASN A 270 -13.88 -3.38 26.69
CA ASN A 270 -12.70 -3.45 25.84
C ASN A 270 -11.91 -2.14 25.89
N HIS A 271 -10.63 -2.27 26.11
CA HIS A 271 -9.65 -1.22 25.92
C HIS A 271 -8.57 -1.70 24.94
N GLU A 272 -8.47 -1.07 23.78
CA GLU A 272 -7.64 -1.51 22.65
C GLU A 272 -6.17 -1.84 23.03
N LEU A 273 -5.62 -1.18 24.05
CA LEU A 273 -4.23 -1.36 24.48
C LEU A 273 -4.07 -2.07 25.84
N ARG A 274 -5.14 -2.15 26.66
CA ARG A 274 -5.03 -2.71 28.03
C ARG A 274 -5.71 -4.04 28.21
N GLY A 275 -6.55 -4.45 27.25
CA GLY A 275 -7.17 -5.75 27.31
C GLY A 275 -8.69 -5.74 27.21
N LEU A 276 -9.22 -6.94 27.16
CA LEU A 276 -10.65 -7.24 27.20
C LEU A 276 -11.00 -7.81 28.58
N TYR A 277 -11.97 -7.20 29.24
CA TYR A 277 -12.38 -7.54 30.60
C TYR A 277 -13.80 -8.04 30.62
N ALA A 278 -14.04 -9.11 31.36
CA ALA A 278 -15.38 -9.56 31.76
C ALA A 278 -15.58 -9.21 33.24
N LEU A 279 -16.54 -8.32 33.49
CA LEU A 279 -16.83 -7.78 34.80
C LEU A 279 -18.17 -8.33 35.33
N GLU A 280 -18.20 -8.71 36.57
CA GLU A 280 -19.42 -8.94 37.34
C GLU A 280 -19.63 -7.77 38.28
N LEU A 281 -20.75 -7.07 38.11
CA LEU A 281 -21.09 -5.90 38.91
C LEU A 281 -21.97 -6.33 40.10
N SER A 282 -21.86 -5.58 41.19
CA SER A 282 -22.81 -5.72 42.31
C SER A 282 -24.23 -5.38 41.82
N GLU A 283 -25.25 -5.95 42.44
CA GLU A 283 -26.67 -5.73 42.08
C GLU A 283 -27.07 -4.26 42.12
N ASP A 284 -26.43 -3.48 42.99
CA ASP A 284 -26.62 -2.04 43.13
C ASP A 284 -25.71 -1.21 42.23
N PHE A 285 -24.87 -1.82 41.39
CA PHE A 285 -23.93 -1.17 40.46
C PHE A 285 -22.94 -0.21 41.15
N THR A 286 -22.59 -0.42 42.41
CA THR A 286 -21.62 0.42 43.14
C THR A 286 -20.19 -0.03 42.95
N LYS A 287 -19.95 -1.33 42.75
CA LYS A 287 -18.62 -1.90 42.60
C LYS A 287 -18.56 -3.10 41.67
N VAL A 288 -17.34 -3.39 41.19
CA VAL A 288 -17.02 -4.66 40.53
C VAL A 288 -16.83 -5.72 41.60
N VAL A 289 -17.56 -6.82 41.49
CA VAL A 289 -17.46 -8.00 42.38
C VAL A 289 -16.34 -8.90 41.88
N GLN A 290 -16.28 -9.12 40.56
CA GLN A 290 -15.26 -9.92 39.90
C GLN A 290 -14.82 -9.27 38.59
N SER A 291 -13.53 -9.29 38.33
CA SER A 291 -12.93 -8.81 37.05
C SER A 291 -12.01 -9.90 36.54
N ASN A 292 -12.32 -10.39 35.35
CA ASN A 292 -11.49 -11.34 34.64
C ASN A 292 -10.94 -10.70 33.38
N ASN A 293 -9.62 -10.73 33.18
CA ASN A 293 -8.99 -10.38 31.93
C ASN A 293 -9.11 -11.56 30.95
N ILE A 294 -9.49 -11.30 29.70
CA ILE A 294 -9.62 -12.32 28.66
C ILE A 294 -8.37 -12.25 27.79
N ASP A 295 -7.41 -13.11 28.06
CA ASP A 295 -6.12 -13.17 27.37
C ASP A 295 -6.10 -14.19 26.22
N SER A 296 -7.22 -14.90 26.01
CA SER A 296 -7.32 -15.98 25.00
C SER A 296 -7.53 -15.53 23.58
N ILE A 297 -7.69 -14.22 23.34
CA ILE A 297 -7.96 -13.65 22.03
C ILE A 297 -6.98 -12.54 21.69
N ASP A 298 -6.66 -12.41 20.41
CA ASP A 298 -5.82 -11.35 19.90
C ASP A 298 -6.54 -10.00 19.95
N LEU A 299 -6.00 -9.10 20.76
CA LEU A 299 -6.48 -7.73 20.83
C LEU A 299 -6.00 -6.96 19.60
N GLY A 300 -6.79 -6.00 19.14
CA GLY A 300 -6.44 -5.19 17.97
C GLY A 300 -7.07 -3.82 18.01
N PHE A 301 -6.50 -2.92 17.22
CA PHE A 301 -7.08 -1.59 16.99
C PHE A 301 -8.45 -1.68 16.32
N GLY A 302 -9.26 -0.64 16.54
CA GLY A 302 -10.60 -0.57 15.99
C GLY A 302 -11.54 -1.63 16.58
N SER A 303 -11.25 -2.16 17.75
CA SER A 303 -12.05 -3.23 18.37
C SER A 303 -13.38 -2.71 18.90
N ASN A 304 -14.42 -3.54 18.81
CA ASN A 304 -15.77 -3.22 19.28
C ASN A 304 -16.56 -4.48 19.60
N PHE A 305 -17.72 -4.29 20.24
CA PHE A 305 -18.70 -5.33 20.46
C PHE A 305 -19.92 -5.16 19.56
N ILE A 306 -20.41 -6.24 19.00
CA ILE A 306 -21.61 -6.24 18.18
C ILE A 306 -22.52 -7.42 18.54
N ASN A 307 -23.82 -7.21 18.34
CA ASN A 307 -24.79 -8.29 18.25
C ASN A 307 -25.12 -8.53 16.76
N PHE A 308 -24.93 -9.76 16.28
CA PHE A 308 -25.23 -10.14 14.90
C PHE A 308 -25.82 -11.55 14.88
N SER A 309 -26.90 -11.76 14.14
CA SER A 309 -27.59 -13.08 14.06
C SER A 309 -27.83 -13.71 15.43
N ASN A 310 -28.35 -12.92 16.38
CA ASN A 310 -28.65 -13.34 17.77
C ASN A 310 -27.42 -13.82 18.58
N SER A 311 -26.23 -13.53 18.14
CA SER A 311 -24.99 -13.86 18.83
C SER A 311 -24.21 -12.60 19.15
N PHE A 312 -23.43 -12.65 20.23
CA PHE A 312 -22.55 -11.57 20.66
C PHE A 312 -21.13 -11.81 20.17
N TYR A 313 -20.54 -10.78 19.60
CA TYR A 313 -19.19 -10.85 19.03
C TYR A 313 -18.30 -9.73 19.55
N TYR A 314 -17.04 -10.07 19.71
CA TYR A 314 -15.93 -9.13 19.77
C TYR A 314 -15.28 -9.07 18.38
N THR A 315 -15.04 -7.87 17.90
CA THR A 315 -14.42 -7.63 16.57
C THR A 315 -13.21 -6.74 16.71
N SER A 316 -12.13 -7.07 16.02
CA SER A 316 -10.91 -6.26 15.95
C SER A 316 -10.29 -6.34 14.56
N ALA A 317 -9.23 -5.57 14.30
CA ALA A 317 -8.46 -5.69 13.07
C ALA A 317 -7.81 -7.09 12.90
N ASN A 318 -7.62 -7.84 13.99
CA ASN A 318 -6.99 -9.15 13.98
C ASN A 318 -7.97 -10.31 13.80
N GLY A 319 -9.29 -10.07 13.94
CA GLY A 319 -10.29 -11.10 13.76
C GLY A 319 -11.62 -10.82 14.45
N VAL A 320 -12.53 -11.75 14.27
CA VAL A 320 -13.87 -11.73 14.87
C VAL A 320 -14.04 -12.97 15.75
N TYR A 321 -14.50 -12.77 16.97
CA TYR A 321 -14.69 -13.80 17.97
C TYR A 321 -16.13 -13.78 18.47
N LYS A 322 -16.78 -14.93 18.52
CA LYS A 322 -18.14 -15.13 18.99
C LYS A 322 -18.12 -15.60 20.44
N LEU A 323 -18.93 -14.99 21.28
CA LEU A 323 -19.14 -15.50 22.63
C LEU A 323 -19.95 -16.81 22.57
N SER A 324 -19.35 -17.90 23.01
CA SER A 324 -19.98 -19.21 23.12
C SER A 324 -20.89 -19.25 24.36
N GLN A 325 -22.16 -19.57 24.16
CA GLN A 325 -23.09 -19.72 25.31
C GLN A 325 -22.79 -20.97 26.13
N ALA A 326 -22.13 -21.96 25.53
CA ALA A 326 -21.82 -23.22 26.21
C ALA A 326 -20.59 -23.10 27.11
N SER A 327 -19.50 -22.48 26.64
CA SER A 327 -18.25 -22.32 27.38
C SER A 327 -18.18 -21.00 28.17
N GLY A 328 -18.94 -19.97 27.74
CA GLY A 328 -18.80 -18.62 28.27
C GLY A 328 -17.51 -17.91 27.81
N GLU A 329 -16.80 -18.46 26.82
CA GLU A 329 -15.55 -17.96 26.27
C GLU A 329 -15.76 -17.45 24.84
N PHE A 330 -14.84 -16.62 24.37
CA PHE A 330 -14.82 -16.16 22.98
C PHE A 330 -14.10 -17.17 22.09
N GLU A 331 -14.80 -17.64 21.06
CA GLU A 331 -14.31 -18.58 20.05
C GLU A 331 -14.19 -17.85 18.71
N GLU A 332 -13.18 -18.15 17.91
CA GLU A 332 -12.98 -17.54 16.60
C GLU A 332 -14.20 -17.76 15.70
N ALA A 333 -14.59 -16.72 14.98
CA ALA A 333 -15.67 -16.75 13.98
C ALA A 333 -15.05 -16.68 12.55
N PRO A 334 -14.51 -17.78 12.01
CA PRO A 334 -13.66 -17.77 10.83
C PRO A 334 -14.39 -17.27 9.57
N ILE A 335 -15.71 -17.50 9.47
CA ILE A 335 -16.47 -17.06 8.30
C ILE A 335 -16.46 -15.54 8.19
N ILE A 336 -16.72 -14.83 9.30
CA ILE A 336 -16.74 -13.35 9.29
C ILE A 336 -15.32 -12.81 9.24
N SER A 337 -14.38 -13.40 10.00
CA SER A 337 -12.96 -13.03 9.98
C SER A 337 -12.38 -13.06 8.56
N ASN A 338 -12.63 -14.13 7.81
CA ASN A 338 -12.14 -14.27 6.44
C ASN A 338 -12.74 -13.23 5.48
N ILE A 339 -14.02 -12.87 5.66
CA ILE A 339 -14.63 -11.78 4.88
C ILE A 339 -13.90 -10.45 5.16
N LEU A 340 -13.71 -10.11 6.43
CA LEU A 340 -13.07 -8.83 6.80
C LEU A 340 -11.61 -8.78 6.36
N ASN A 341 -10.86 -9.86 6.52
CA ASN A 341 -9.46 -9.96 6.10
C ASN A 341 -9.29 -9.82 4.58
N GLN A 342 -10.22 -10.38 3.80
CA GLN A 342 -10.18 -10.29 2.33
C GLN A 342 -10.21 -8.83 1.83
N TYR A 343 -10.87 -7.92 2.56
CA TYR A 343 -11.10 -6.54 2.14
C TYR A 343 -10.16 -5.53 2.80
N ASN A 344 -9.20 -5.96 3.60
CA ASN A 344 -8.31 -5.08 4.37
C ASN A 344 -9.12 -4.01 5.12
N THR A 345 -9.95 -4.45 6.04
CA THR A 345 -10.88 -3.58 6.76
C THR A 345 -10.14 -2.63 7.70
N THR A 346 -10.53 -1.36 7.69
CA THR A 346 -9.93 -0.30 8.52
C THR A 346 -10.76 0.01 9.78
N SER A 347 -11.97 -0.52 9.83
CA SER A 347 -12.87 -0.37 10.97
C SER A 347 -13.48 -1.71 11.36
N THR A 348 -13.98 -1.77 12.57
CA THR A 348 -14.82 -2.89 13.00
C THR A 348 -16.24 -2.78 12.45
N LEU A 349 -17.03 -3.80 12.70
CA LEU A 349 -18.45 -3.81 12.36
C LEU A 349 -19.22 -2.77 13.18
N LEU A 350 -20.03 -1.96 12.52
CA LEU A 350 -20.80 -0.89 13.12
C LEU A 350 -22.31 -1.17 13.00
N ASN A 351 -23.04 -0.73 14.02
CA ASN A 351 -24.48 -0.70 14.01
C ASN A 351 -24.96 0.71 13.65
N VAL A 352 -25.93 0.82 12.74
CA VAL A 352 -26.65 2.08 12.53
C VAL A 352 -27.67 2.31 13.64
N ASN A 353 -28.49 1.29 13.91
CA ASN A 353 -29.39 1.25 15.05
C ASN A 353 -29.19 -0.07 15.81
N ALA A 354 -29.53 -0.08 17.09
CA ALA A 354 -29.43 -1.28 17.93
C ALA A 354 -30.25 -2.47 17.39
N THR A 355 -31.35 -2.22 16.66
CA THR A 355 -32.26 -3.20 16.07
C THR A 355 -31.84 -3.63 14.66
N ASP A 356 -30.96 -2.92 14.00
CA ASP A 356 -30.56 -3.23 12.62
C ASP A 356 -29.78 -4.54 12.55
N GLN A 357 -30.24 -5.46 11.73
CA GLN A 357 -29.51 -6.70 11.46
C GLN A 357 -28.32 -6.50 10.53
N VAL A 358 -28.30 -5.41 9.75
CA VAL A 358 -27.21 -5.08 8.85
C VAL A 358 -26.06 -4.42 9.62
N LYS A 359 -24.86 -4.95 9.44
CA LYS A 359 -23.63 -4.39 9.99
C LYS A 359 -22.82 -3.73 8.89
N TRP A 360 -22.27 -2.57 9.20
CA TRP A 360 -21.46 -1.79 8.30
C TRP A 360 -20.00 -1.92 8.67
N CYS A 361 -19.14 -1.98 7.68
CA CYS A 361 -17.70 -1.99 7.88
C CYS A 361 -17.02 -1.14 6.80
N PHE A 362 -15.97 -0.43 7.17
CA PHE A 362 -15.19 0.35 6.24
C PHE A 362 -13.90 -0.42 5.90
N ALA A 363 -13.65 -0.55 4.62
CA ALA A 363 -12.42 -1.09 4.07
C ALA A 363 -11.74 -0.05 3.18
N ASP A 364 -10.51 -0.27 2.75
CA ASP A 364 -9.76 0.71 1.98
C ASP A 364 -10.50 1.23 0.75
N ASN A 365 -11.16 0.33 0.02
CA ASN A 365 -11.79 0.64 -1.27
C ASN A 365 -13.30 0.36 -1.32
N ASN A 366 -13.91 -0.03 -0.19
CA ASN A 366 -15.31 -0.39 -0.12
C ASN A 366 -15.93 -0.05 1.24
N ILE A 367 -17.21 0.26 1.25
CA ILE A 367 -18.05 0.11 2.42
C ILE A 367 -18.76 -1.24 2.27
N LEU A 368 -18.64 -2.08 3.29
CA LEU A 368 -19.22 -3.41 3.34
C LEU A 368 -20.47 -3.41 4.19
N LEU A 369 -21.53 -4.03 3.70
CA LEU A 369 -22.76 -4.26 4.43
C LEU A 369 -22.95 -5.77 4.60
N LEU A 370 -22.87 -6.22 5.84
CA LEU A 370 -23.12 -7.62 6.20
C LEU A 370 -24.52 -7.76 6.76
N SER A 371 -25.31 -8.62 6.17
CA SER A 371 -26.62 -9.01 6.67
C SER A 371 -26.68 -10.51 6.94
N PRO A 372 -27.55 -10.98 7.87
CA PRO A 372 -27.68 -12.40 8.12
C PRO A 372 -28.01 -13.17 6.85
N GLY A 373 -27.43 -14.35 6.70
CA GLY A 373 -27.77 -15.26 5.61
C GLY A 373 -29.21 -15.77 5.76
N SER A 374 -29.91 -15.90 4.65
CA SER A 374 -31.30 -16.39 4.65
C SER A 374 -31.42 -17.91 4.79
N LEU A 375 -30.39 -18.65 4.38
CA LEU A 375 -30.40 -20.13 4.31
C LEU A 375 -29.14 -20.77 4.91
N SER A 376 -28.19 -19.98 5.38
CA SER A 376 -26.91 -20.46 5.94
C SER A 376 -26.33 -19.48 6.96
N ASP A 377 -25.41 -19.92 7.78
CA ASP A 377 -24.68 -19.05 8.73
C ASP A 377 -23.72 -18.06 8.02
N LYS A 378 -23.51 -18.22 6.71
CA LYS A 378 -22.71 -17.29 5.94
C LYS A 378 -23.49 -15.99 5.71
N PRO A 379 -22.97 -14.83 6.17
CA PRO A 379 -23.65 -13.57 5.95
C PRO A 379 -23.68 -13.20 4.47
N ASN A 380 -24.74 -12.51 4.07
CA ASN A 380 -24.80 -11.85 2.78
C ASN A 380 -23.94 -10.59 2.84
N LEU A 381 -23.13 -10.38 1.79
CA LEU A 381 -22.25 -9.24 1.65
C LEU A 381 -22.71 -8.35 0.50
N GLU A 382 -22.92 -7.08 0.77
CA GLU A 382 -23.06 -6.04 -0.23
C GLU A 382 -21.88 -5.10 -0.15
N GLU A 383 -21.35 -4.72 -1.32
CA GLU A 383 -20.19 -3.83 -1.45
C GLU A 383 -20.61 -2.50 -2.06
N ILE A 384 -20.20 -1.40 -1.44
CA ILE A 384 -20.32 -0.07 -2.01
C ILE A 384 -18.91 0.42 -2.31
N PRO A 385 -18.49 0.47 -3.60
CA PRO A 385 -17.16 0.92 -3.97
C PRO A 385 -16.97 2.39 -3.59
N VAL A 386 -15.94 2.66 -2.77
CA VAL A 386 -15.59 4.00 -2.31
C VAL A 386 -14.19 3.97 -1.71
N SER A 387 -13.34 4.92 -2.06
CA SER A 387 -12.04 5.08 -1.40
C SER A 387 -12.24 5.76 -0.05
N VAL A 388 -12.29 4.97 1.00
CA VAL A 388 -12.45 5.46 2.37
C VAL A 388 -11.34 6.47 2.75
N PRO A 389 -10.06 6.24 2.46
CA PRO A 389 -9.01 7.19 2.75
C PRO A 389 -9.15 8.55 2.07
N ASN A 390 -9.76 8.60 0.88
CA ASN A 390 -9.89 9.85 0.11
C ASN A 390 -10.93 10.81 0.68
N PHE A 391 -12.02 10.31 1.24
CA PHE A 391 -13.04 11.14 1.86
C PHE A 391 -13.01 11.11 3.39
N ARG A 392 -12.28 10.15 3.95
CA ARG A 392 -12.23 9.96 5.38
C ARG A 392 -10.79 9.96 5.89
N LYS A 393 -10.19 11.13 6.03
CA LYS A 393 -8.95 11.32 6.81
C LYS A 393 -9.29 11.19 8.29
N VAL A 394 -9.57 10.00 8.76
CA VAL A 394 -10.18 9.80 10.06
C VAL A 394 -9.19 9.36 11.08
N VAL A 395 -9.45 9.80 12.29
CA VAL A 395 -8.96 9.12 13.50
C VAL A 395 -9.64 7.75 13.53
N VAL A 396 -8.87 6.70 13.33
CA VAL A 396 -9.33 5.31 13.37
C VAL A 396 -10.08 5.04 14.68
N GLY A 397 -11.20 4.34 14.58
CA GLY A 397 -12.02 3.99 15.73
C GLY A 397 -13.12 5.00 16.08
N PHE A 398 -13.26 6.11 15.33
CA PHE A 398 -14.36 7.07 15.48
C PHE A 398 -15.30 7.07 14.28
N GLU A 399 -15.40 5.93 13.65
CA GLU A 399 -16.37 5.71 12.59
C GLU A 399 -17.78 5.85 13.13
N ASN A 400 -18.57 6.68 12.47
CA ASN A 400 -19.97 6.83 12.82
C ASN A 400 -20.84 6.84 11.57
N LEU A 401 -22.01 6.29 11.73
CA LEU A 401 -23.02 6.17 10.69
C LEU A 401 -24.39 6.41 11.30
N THR A 402 -25.15 7.32 10.73
CA THR A 402 -26.49 7.65 11.22
C THR A 402 -27.49 7.61 10.08
N LYS A 403 -28.57 6.88 10.24
CA LYS A 403 -29.69 6.89 9.31
C LYS A 403 -30.44 8.23 9.44
N ILE A 404 -30.45 9.02 8.35
CA ILE A 404 -31.06 10.35 8.36
C ILE A 404 -32.49 10.38 7.79
N ASN A 405 -32.84 9.37 6.98
CA ASN A 405 -34.20 9.08 6.50
C ASN A 405 -34.28 7.59 6.17
N ASP A 406 -35.37 7.14 5.49
CA ASP A 406 -35.57 5.73 5.21
C ASP A 406 -34.48 5.08 4.37
N THR A 407 -33.81 5.84 3.52
CA THR A 407 -32.80 5.37 2.55
C THR A 407 -31.40 5.91 2.78
N ASP A 408 -31.26 7.13 3.32
CA ASP A 408 -30.01 7.85 3.33
C ASP A 408 -29.28 7.76 4.68
N TYR A 409 -27.97 7.69 4.62
CA TYR A 409 -27.10 7.55 5.77
C TYR A 409 -26.06 8.68 5.79
N LEU A 410 -25.85 9.29 6.96
CA LEU A 410 -24.80 10.26 7.21
C LEU A 410 -23.57 9.52 7.75
N LEU A 411 -22.41 9.82 7.18
CA LEU A 411 -21.09 9.35 7.62
C LEU A 411 -20.26 10.55 8.05
N GLY A 412 -19.78 10.55 9.28
CA GLY A 412 -18.88 11.57 9.77
C GLY A 412 -17.51 11.50 9.10
N SER A 413 -16.87 12.63 8.93
CA SER A 413 -15.51 12.74 8.40
C SER A 413 -14.65 13.68 9.25
N SER A 414 -13.36 13.79 8.94
CA SER A 414 -12.44 14.71 9.63
C SER A 414 -12.69 16.19 9.30
N ASN A 415 -13.46 16.46 8.25
CA ASN A 415 -13.76 17.82 7.78
C ASN A 415 -15.21 17.89 7.29
N GLY A 416 -16.16 17.76 8.22
CA GLY A 416 -17.57 17.73 7.90
C GLY A 416 -18.15 16.31 7.83
N TYR A 417 -18.98 16.01 6.81
CA TYR A 417 -19.67 14.72 6.70
C TYR A 417 -20.04 14.39 5.26
N PHE A 418 -20.40 13.12 5.04
CA PHE A 418 -20.92 12.60 3.77
C PHE A 418 -22.33 12.09 3.97
N VAL A 419 -23.15 12.18 2.92
CA VAL A 419 -24.45 11.51 2.86
C VAL A 419 -24.39 10.46 1.77
N LEU A 420 -24.59 9.21 2.15
CA LEU A 420 -24.78 8.08 1.27
C LEU A 420 -26.26 7.88 1.00
N LYS A 421 -26.66 7.93 -0.27
CA LYS A 421 -28.02 7.64 -0.72
C LYS A 421 -28.22 6.14 -0.94
N GLY A 422 -29.18 5.55 -0.25
CA GLY A 422 -29.46 4.13 -0.32
C GLY A 422 -30.27 3.70 -1.56
N ASP A 423 -31.12 4.59 -2.08
CA ASP A 423 -31.99 4.34 -3.23
C ASP A 423 -31.37 4.65 -4.60
N ALA A 424 -30.16 5.22 -4.61
CA ALA A 424 -29.47 5.45 -5.86
C ALA A 424 -29.22 4.09 -6.54
N SER A 425 -29.83 3.89 -7.69
CA SER A 425 -29.73 2.66 -8.49
C SER A 425 -28.26 2.21 -8.58
N LYS A 426 -28.03 0.91 -8.37
CA LYS A 426 -26.73 0.29 -8.66
C LYS A 426 -26.41 0.58 -10.12
N GLN A 427 -25.77 1.71 -10.42
CA GLN A 427 -25.30 1.97 -11.76
C GLN A 427 -24.20 0.95 -12.05
N ASN A 428 -24.63 -0.14 -12.66
CA ASN A 428 -23.74 -1.10 -13.31
C ASN A 428 -23.19 -0.42 -14.59
N ASN A 429 -22.54 0.71 -14.40
CA ASN A 429 -21.83 1.39 -15.49
C ASN A 429 -20.57 0.55 -15.76
N ALA A 430 -20.74 -0.42 -16.66
CA ALA A 430 -19.66 -1.17 -17.27
C ALA A 430 -18.62 -0.18 -17.81
N GLN A 431 -17.66 0.19 -16.99
CA GLN A 431 -16.63 1.14 -17.38
C GLN A 431 -15.60 0.44 -18.26
N LYS A 432 -15.13 1.17 -19.25
CA LYS A 432 -14.09 0.69 -20.16
C LYS A 432 -12.80 1.48 -19.91
N ILE A 433 -11.68 0.78 -19.95
CA ILE A 433 -10.37 1.41 -19.99
C ILE A 433 -9.99 1.73 -21.43
N GLN A 434 -9.29 2.83 -21.64
CA GLN A 434 -8.77 3.23 -22.94
C GLN A 434 -7.32 3.70 -22.83
N ILE A 435 -6.57 3.50 -23.90
CA ILE A 435 -5.25 4.10 -24.09
C ILE A 435 -5.46 5.49 -24.66
N ASN A 436 -4.93 6.51 -23.97
CA ASN A 436 -5.13 7.91 -24.34
C ASN A 436 -4.06 8.42 -25.32
N SER A 437 -2.81 8.06 -25.04
CA SER A 437 -1.67 8.47 -25.88
C SER A 437 -0.51 7.50 -25.71
N ILE A 438 0.31 7.43 -26.72
CA ILE A 438 1.54 6.67 -26.72
C ILE A 438 2.64 7.57 -27.25
N GLU A 439 3.68 7.76 -26.49
CA GLU A 439 4.85 8.55 -26.86
C GLU A 439 6.04 7.61 -27.04
N ALA A 440 6.69 7.76 -28.20
CA ALA A 440 7.98 7.11 -28.44
C ALA A 440 9.09 8.16 -28.39
N ASN A 441 10.21 7.84 -27.76
CA ASN A 441 11.36 8.72 -27.76
C ASN A 441 12.69 7.96 -27.94
N VAL A 442 13.65 8.67 -28.49
CA VAL A 442 15.07 8.35 -28.43
C VAL A 442 15.65 9.14 -27.27
N ASN A 443 16.60 8.59 -26.56
CA ASN A 443 17.30 9.32 -25.47
C ASN A 443 17.76 10.69 -25.99
N ASN A 444 17.33 11.77 -25.30
CA ASN A 444 17.63 13.18 -25.58
C ASN A 444 17.02 13.78 -26.86
N GLU A 445 16.06 13.13 -27.49
CA GLU A 445 15.30 13.70 -28.62
C GLU A 445 13.86 14.05 -28.21
N PRO A 446 13.16 14.93 -28.96
CA PRO A 446 11.76 15.25 -28.72
C PRO A 446 10.89 13.99 -28.80
N LYS A 447 9.89 13.92 -27.92
CA LYS A 447 8.91 12.83 -27.91
C LYS A 447 8.05 12.87 -29.18
N THR A 448 7.87 11.74 -29.80
CA THR A 448 6.96 11.56 -30.95
C THR A 448 5.69 10.86 -30.49
N GLN A 449 4.55 11.48 -30.71
CA GLN A 449 3.25 10.86 -30.43
C GLN A 449 2.90 9.87 -31.55
N LEU A 450 2.48 8.65 -31.15
CA LEU A 450 2.08 7.60 -32.08
C LEU A 450 0.57 7.64 -32.32
N SER A 451 0.15 7.29 -33.53
CA SER A 451 -1.28 7.10 -33.87
C SER A 451 -1.81 5.86 -33.11
N LEU A 452 -2.97 6.02 -32.48
CA LEU A 452 -3.65 4.90 -31.79
C LEU A 452 -4.42 3.99 -32.77
N ALA A 453 -4.65 4.44 -33.99
CA ALA A 453 -5.42 3.71 -35.00
C ALA A 453 -4.60 2.65 -35.75
N GLU A 454 -3.30 2.70 -35.68
CA GLU A 454 -2.39 1.86 -36.45
C GLU A 454 -1.46 1.04 -35.53
N SER A 455 -1.01 -0.11 -36.05
CA SER A 455 0.03 -0.91 -35.44
C SER A 455 1.41 -0.47 -35.94
N PRO A 456 2.09 0.48 -35.29
CA PRO A 456 3.28 1.10 -35.86
C PRO A 456 4.48 0.13 -35.86
N SER A 457 5.30 0.29 -36.89
CA SER A 457 6.61 -0.35 -36.98
C SER A 457 7.69 0.67 -36.68
N LEU A 458 8.22 0.64 -35.45
CA LEU A 458 9.15 1.63 -34.93
C LEU A 458 10.60 1.30 -35.34
N ASN A 459 11.41 2.33 -35.50
CA ASN A 459 12.85 2.15 -35.65
C ASN A 459 13.43 1.62 -34.31
N TYR A 460 14.48 0.81 -34.36
CA TYR A 460 15.14 0.26 -33.18
C TYR A 460 15.65 1.32 -32.20
N LYS A 461 15.87 2.56 -32.65
CA LYS A 461 16.25 3.71 -31.82
C LYS A 461 15.08 4.26 -31.00
N ASN A 462 13.85 4.13 -31.51
CA ASN A 462 12.62 4.60 -30.87
C ASN A 462 12.05 3.50 -29.94
N ASN A 463 12.85 3.01 -29.04
CA ASN A 463 12.56 1.86 -28.20
C ASN A 463 12.22 2.20 -26.74
N ASN A 464 12.04 3.48 -26.45
CA ASN A 464 11.46 3.96 -25.21
C ASN A 464 10.03 4.38 -25.48
N LEU A 465 9.07 3.70 -24.86
CA LEU A 465 7.64 3.92 -25.06
C LEU A 465 6.98 4.28 -23.74
N ASN A 466 6.23 5.36 -23.75
CA ASN A 466 5.40 5.78 -22.64
C ASN A 466 3.93 5.67 -23.02
N PHE A 467 3.20 4.81 -22.33
CA PHE A 467 1.77 4.60 -22.49
C PHE A 467 1.02 5.40 -21.46
N SER A 468 0.02 6.18 -21.88
CA SER A 468 -0.95 6.83 -21.01
C SER A 468 -2.31 6.21 -21.24
N TYR A 469 -2.97 5.83 -20.17
CA TYR A 469 -4.27 5.16 -20.22
C TYR A 469 -5.15 5.65 -19.08
N SER A 470 -6.47 5.54 -19.24
CA SER A 470 -7.41 5.94 -18.20
C SER A 470 -8.74 5.20 -18.30
N ILE A 471 -9.43 5.19 -17.19
CA ILE A 471 -10.87 4.91 -17.12
C ILE A 471 -11.55 6.28 -17.01
N PRO A 472 -12.53 6.62 -17.87
CA PRO A 472 -13.22 7.90 -17.81
C PRO A 472 -14.17 7.96 -16.61
N GLN A 473 -13.59 7.99 -15.43
CA GLN A 473 -14.23 8.15 -14.13
C GLN A 473 -13.63 9.37 -13.46
N TYR A 474 -14.46 10.40 -13.24
CA TYR A 474 -14.00 11.71 -12.77
C TYR A 474 -14.28 11.97 -11.28
N GLY A 475 -14.92 11.02 -10.59
CA GLY A 475 -15.17 11.12 -9.15
C GLY A 475 -13.97 10.71 -8.32
N ASN A 476 -13.59 11.52 -7.33
CA ASN A 476 -12.51 11.20 -6.39
C ASN A 476 -12.93 10.23 -5.28
N ILE A 477 -14.13 9.68 -5.37
CA ILE A 477 -14.74 8.85 -4.32
C ILE A 477 -14.28 7.39 -4.43
N VAL A 478 -13.83 6.96 -5.61
CA VAL A 478 -13.43 5.56 -5.85
C VAL A 478 -12.01 5.52 -6.38
N ASP A 479 -11.19 4.64 -5.82
CA ASP A 479 -9.82 4.46 -6.29
C ASP A 479 -9.79 3.76 -7.64
N LEU A 480 -8.97 4.30 -8.52
CA LEU A 480 -8.67 3.73 -9.81
C LEU A 480 -7.32 3.03 -9.74
N ASN A 481 -7.30 1.77 -10.08
CA ASN A 481 -6.09 0.98 -10.16
C ASN A 481 -5.98 0.35 -11.55
N TYR A 482 -4.75 0.20 -12.01
CA TYR A 482 -4.43 -0.33 -13.32
C TYR A 482 -3.45 -1.48 -13.19
N ALA A 483 -3.62 -2.48 -14.02
CA ALA A 483 -2.63 -3.53 -14.24
C ALA A 483 -2.31 -3.60 -15.73
N HIS A 484 -1.03 -3.70 -16.06
CA HIS A 484 -0.56 -3.76 -17.43
C HIS A 484 0.31 -4.98 -17.66
N LYS A 485 0.46 -5.35 -18.93
CA LYS A 485 1.31 -6.42 -19.39
C LYS A 485 1.83 -6.06 -20.79
N LEU A 486 3.06 -6.41 -21.07
CA LEU A 486 3.67 -6.24 -22.38
C LEU A 486 4.03 -7.61 -22.94
N GLU A 487 3.13 -8.21 -23.73
CA GLU A 487 3.41 -9.48 -24.39
C GLU A 487 4.60 -9.35 -25.35
N GLY A 488 5.46 -10.32 -25.37
CA GLY A 488 6.76 -10.27 -26.02
C GLY A 488 7.90 -9.80 -25.11
N TRP A 489 7.59 -9.30 -23.91
CA TRP A 489 8.53 -8.90 -22.87
C TRP A 489 8.28 -9.64 -21.55
N SER A 490 7.03 -9.69 -21.08
CA SER A 490 6.61 -10.38 -19.86
C SER A 490 5.26 -11.06 -20.07
N GLU A 491 5.13 -12.29 -19.61
CA GLU A 491 3.89 -13.07 -19.68
C GLU A 491 2.93 -12.76 -18.53
N GLU A 492 3.39 -12.08 -17.48
CA GLU A 492 2.59 -11.80 -16.28
C GLU A 492 2.03 -10.39 -16.29
N TRP A 493 0.89 -10.21 -15.62
CA TRP A 493 0.35 -8.91 -15.32
C TRP A 493 1.15 -8.24 -14.20
N SER A 494 1.32 -6.92 -14.29
CA SER A 494 1.84 -6.14 -13.18
C SER A 494 0.91 -6.21 -11.96
N ASN A 495 1.42 -5.88 -10.79
CA ASN A 495 0.58 -5.58 -9.64
C ASN A 495 -0.34 -4.39 -9.95
N TRP A 496 -1.49 -4.35 -9.27
CA TRP A 496 -2.40 -3.22 -9.33
C TRP A 496 -1.76 -1.95 -8.77
N GLN A 497 -1.82 -0.86 -9.52
CA GLN A 497 -1.19 0.41 -9.17
C GLN A 497 -2.05 1.59 -9.63
N PRO A 498 -2.03 2.74 -8.93
CA PRO A 498 -2.86 3.90 -9.28
C PRO A 498 -2.32 4.70 -10.48
N GLN A 499 -1.08 4.44 -10.92
CA GLN A 499 -0.45 5.17 -12.02
C GLN A 499 -1.16 4.89 -13.35
N SER A 500 -1.60 5.96 -14.02
CA SER A 500 -2.24 5.93 -15.33
C SER A 500 -1.24 6.01 -16.50
N THR A 501 0.05 5.85 -16.21
CA THR A 501 1.13 5.85 -17.19
C THR A 501 2.12 4.74 -16.92
N GLN A 502 2.65 4.14 -17.99
CA GLN A 502 3.69 3.13 -17.92
C GLN A 502 4.75 3.38 -18.97
N MET A 503 5.99 3.48 -18.54
CA MET A 503 7.14 3.65 -19.41
C MET A 503 7.95 2.37 -19.50
N PHE A 504 8.22 1.94 -20.71
CA PHE A 504 9.18 0.89 -21.03
C PHE A 504 10.42 1.51 -21.68
N LYS A 505 11.59 1.21 -21.15
CA LYS A 505 12.86 1.75 -21.64
C LYS A 505 13.69 0.65 -22.29
N ASN A 506 14.38 1.00 -23.38
CA ASN A 506 15.33 0.13 -24.07
C ASN A 506 14.75 -1.23 -24.49
N LEU A 507 13.52 -1.23 -25.01
CA LEU A 507 12.90 -2.46 -25.51
C LEU A 507 13.74 -3.07 -26.64
N PRO A 508 14.04 -4.36 -26.60
CA PRO A 508 14.68 -5.06 -27.72
C PRO A 508 13.86 -5.00 -29.00
N TYR A 509 14.46 -5.34 -30.13
CA TYR A 509 13.69 -5.56 -31.34
C TYR A 509 12.78 -6.77 -31.20
N GLY A 510 11.53 -6.65 -31.66
CA GLY A 510 10.53 -7.70 -31.50
C GLY A 510 9.12 -7.23 -31.84
N LYS A 511 8.20 -8.17 -31.72
CA LYS A 511 6.75 -7.90 -31.79
C LYS A 511 6.21 -7.82 -30.37
N TYR A 512 5.43 -6.79 -30.08
CA TYR A 512 4.89 -6.55 -28.74
C TYR A 512 3.41 -6.25 -28.82
N VAL A 513 2.69 -6.63 -27.77
CA VAL A 513 1.31 -6.19 -27.55
C VAL A 513 1.22 -5.65 -26.13
N PHE A 514 1.09 -4.32 -26.01
CA PHE A 514 0.77 -3.70 -24.74
C PHE A 514 -0.69 -3.98 -24.40
N LYS A 515 -0.95 -4.45 -23.19
CA LYS A 515 -2.29 -4.70 -22.68
C LYS A 515 -2.44 -4.02 -21.33
N VAL A 516 -3.57 -3.38 -21.13
CA VAL A 516 -3.91 -2.75 -19.86
C VAL A 516 -5.35 -3.00 -19.50
N LYS A 517 -5.60 -3.32 -18.25
CA LYS A 517 -6.92 -3.43 -17.63
C LYS A 517 -6.99 -2.52 -16.42
N GLY A 518 -8.19 -2.15 -16.05
CA GLY A 518 -8.43 -1.25 -14.95
C GLY A 518 -9.33 -1.87 -13.89
N LYS A 519 -9.29 -1.27 -12.70
CA LYS A 519 -10.13 -1.63 -11.58
C LYS A 519 -10.68 -0.37 -10.92
N ILE A 520 -11.97 -0.33 -10.69
CA ILE A 520 -12.68 0.75 -10.00
C ILE A 520 -13.13 0.20 -8.65
N GLY A 521 -12.46 0.60 -7.58
CA GLY A 521 -12.65 -0.05 -6.29
C GLY A 521 -12.36 -1.55 -6.40
N GLY A 522 -13.36 -2.40 -6.11
CA GLY A 522 -13.29 -3.86 -6.22
C GLY A 522 -13.54 -4.43 -7.62
N THR A 523 -14.10 -3.66 -8.57
CA THR A 523 -14.63 -4.17 -9.85
C THR A 523 -13.70 -3.90 -11.01
N GLU A 524 -13.33 -4.93 -11.78
CA GLU A 524 -12.52 -4.79 -12.99
C GLU A 524 -13.33 -4.17 -14.16
N THR A 525 -12.63 -3.49 -15.08
CA THR A 525 -13.21 -2.98 -16.32
C THR A 525 -13.67 -4.12 -17.22
N THR A 526 -14.69 -3.84 -18.06
CA THR A 526 -15.28 -4.85 -18.97
C THR A 526 -14.42 -5.19 -20.17
N ASN A 527 -13.35 -4.43 -20.39
CA ASN A 527 -12.43 -4.64 -21.49
C ASN A 527 -10.98 -4.56 -21.03
N VAL A 528 -10.12 -5.12 -21.85
CA VAL A 528 -8.67 -4.92 -21.83
C VAL A 528 -8.32 -4.06 -23.03
N ALA A 529 -7.72 -2.90 -22.81
CA ALA A 529 -7.24 -2.07 -23.91
C ALA A 529 -5.89 -2.63 -24.41
N THR A 530 -5.76 -2.73 -25.73
CA THR A 530 -4.60 -3.37 -26.36
C THR A 530 -3.99 -2.46 -27.41
N PHE A 531 -2.66 -2.51 -27.54
CA PHE A 531 -1.93 -1.80 -28.58
C PHE A 531 -0.76 -2.66 -29.09
N PRO A 532 -0.85 -3.21 -30.31
CA PRO A 532 0.23 -3.95 -30.94
C PRO A 532 1.23 -3.02 -31.61
N PHE A 533 2.51 -3.34 -31.50
CA PHE A 533 3.58 -2.60 -32.18
C PHE A 533 4.79 -3.50 -32.47
N ILE A 534 5.65 -3.05 -33.36
CA ILE A 534 6.86 -3.77 -33.76
C ILE A 534 8.06 -2.83 -33.62
N ILE A 535 9.13 -3.28 -32.98
CA ILE A 535 10.44 -2.62 -32.99
C ILE A 535 11.31 -3.36 -33.99
N LYS A 536 11.73 -2.65 -35.04
CA LYS A 536 12.57 -3.20 -36.12
C LYS A 536 13.94 -3.60 -35.60
N ARG A 537 14.51 -4.62 -36.23
CA ARG A 537 15.90 -5.01 -35.96
C ARG A 537 16.85 -3.87 -36.34
N PRO A 538 17.91 -3.64 -35.57
CA PRO A 538 18.99 -2.75 -35.97
C PRO A 538 19.61 -3.18 -37.29
N TRP A 539 20.06 -2.25 -38.09
CA TRP A 539 20.64 -2.55 -39.41
C TRP A 539 21.81 -3.56 -39.32
N TYR A 540 22.60 -3.46 -38.26
CA TYR A 540 23.75 -4.35 -38.00
C TYR A 540 23.36 -5.78 -37.60
N LEU A 541 22.11 -6.06 -37.24
CA LEU A 541 21.54 -7.38 -37.01
C LEU A 541 20.59 -7.82 -38.14
N SER A 542 20.55 -7.08 -39.24
CA SER A 542 19.78 -7.46 -40.41
C SER A 542 20.39 -8.71 -41.07
N SER A 543 19.56 -9.47 -41.78
CA SER A 543 20.01 -10.67 -42.51
C SER A 543 21.16 -10.35 -43.46
N VAL A 544 21.12 -9.15 -44.09
CA VAL A 544 22.17 -8.67 -44.97
C VAL A 544 23.47 -8.39 -44.21
N ALA A 545 23.39 -7.71 -43.05
CA ALA A 545 24.57 -7.44 -42.24
C ALA A 545 25.22 -8.73 -41.74
N ILE A 546 24.40 -9.67 -41.27
CA ILE A 546 24.89 -11.00 -40.83
C ILE A 546 25.58 -11.73 -42.00
N ALA A 547 24.98 -11.72 -43.20
CA ALA A 547 25.61 -12.29 -44.40
C ALA A 547 26.96 -11.62 -44.71
N VAL A 548 27.03 -10.27 -44.60
CA VAL A 548 28.27 -9.51 -44.81
C VAL A 548 29.32 -9.92 -43.74
N TYR A 549 28.93 -10.08 -42.46
CA TYR A 549 29.84 -10.49 -41.41
C TYR A 549 30.37 -11.90 -41.65
N VAL A 550 29.52 -12.85 -42.09
CA VAL A 550 29.94 -14.22 -42.43
C VAL A 550 30.89 -14.20 -43.61
N ILE A 551 30.56 -13.44 -44.67
CA ILE A 551 31.43 -13.30 -45.87
C ILE A 551 32.77 -12.65 -45.48
N SER A 552 32.75 -11.59 -44.64
CA SER A 552 33.97 -10.93 -44.17
C SER A 552 34.85 -11.89 -43.34
N LEU A 553 34.23 -12.71 -42.50
CA LEU A 553 34.93 -13.72 -41.69
C LEU A 553 35.54 -14.81 -42.56
N LEU A 554 34.82 -15.26 -43.63
CA LEU A 554 35.35 -16.17 -44.64
C LEU A 554 36.53 -15.56 -45.41
N ILE A 555 36.39 -14.31 -45.84
CA ILE A 555 37.50 -13.61 -46.53
C ILE A 555 38.71 -13.49 -45.61
N LEU A 556 38.48 -13.10 -44.35
CA LEU A 556 39.54 -13.00 -43.34
C LEU A 556 40.23 -14.37 -43.12
N SER A 557 39.41 -15.43 -43.01
CA SER A 557 39.93 -16.80 -42.90
C SER A 557 40.78 -17.23 -44.09
N VAL A 558 40.31 -16.95 -45.33
CA VAL A 558 41.09 -17.18 -46.55
C VAL A 558 42.39 -16.36 -46.57
N PHE A 559 42.31 -15.06 -46.15
CA PHE A 559 43.45 -14.17 -46.10
C PHE A 559 44.50 -14.68 -45.08
N ILE A 560 44.04 -15.07 -43.86
CA ILE A 560 44.91 -15.72 -42.86
C ILE A 560 45.51 -17.03 -43.40
N HIS A 561 44.70 -17.82 -44.11
CA HIS A 561 45.18 -19.05 -44.73
C HIS A 561 46.26 -18.79 -45.79
N ILE A 562 46.07 -17.75 -46.65
CA ILE A 562 47.09 -17.36 -47.64
C ILE A 562 48.38 -16.87 -46.95
N ILE A 563 48.26 -16.05 -45.88
CA ILE A 563 49.41 -15.59 -45.12
C ILE A 563 50.11 -16.81 -44.48
N TYR A 564 49.37 -17.70 -43.85
CA TYR A 564 49.88 -18.93 -43.22
C TYR A 564 50.59 -19.79 -44.25
N ARG A 565 49.97 -20.00 -45.44
CA ARG A 565 50.60 -20.78 -46.53
C ARG A 565 51.88 -20.11 -47.07
N ARG A 566 51.90 -18.78 -47.17
CA ARG A 566 53.09 -18.01 -47.58
C ARG A 566 54.20 -18.09 -46.49
N TYR A 567 53.77 -17.99 -45.22
CA TYR A 567 54.67 -18.13 -44.09
C TYR A 567 55.26 -19.54 -44.02
N TYR A 568 54.41 -20.57 -44.18
CA TYR A 568 54.84 -21.94 -44.14
C TYR A 568 55.77 -22.32 -45.31
N LYS A 569 55.49 -21.84 -46.51
CA LYS A 569 56.37 -22.00 -47.66
C LYS A 569 57.73 -21.34 -47.43
N ARG A 570 57.72 -20.14 -46.85
CA ARG A 570 59.01 -19.43 -46.50
C ARG A 570 59.74 -20.17 -45.37
N GLN A 571 59.06 -20.75 -44.43
CA GLN A 571 59.62 -21.58 -43.36
C GLN A 571 60.18 -22.88 -43.94
N GLN A 572 59.47 -23.54 -44.80
CA GLN A 572 59.97 -24.76 -45.48
C GLN A 572 61.24 -24.46 -46.31
N GLN A 573 61.25 -23.37 -47.05
CA GLN A 573 62.43 -22.97 -47.79
C GLN A 573 63.66 -22.64 -46.88
N LYS A 574 63.35 -21.98 -45.74
CA LYS A 574 64.40 -21.71 -44.74
C LYS A 574 64.86 -23.00 -44.04
N LEU A 575 63.95 -23.93 -43.78
CA LEU A 575 64.29 -25.24 -43.20
C LEU A 575 65.10 -26.11 -44.16
N LEU A 576 64.74 -26.12 -45.47
CA LEU A 576 65.51 -26.82 -46.48
C LEU A 576 66.94 -26.24 -46.60
N LEU A 577 67.06 -24.92 -46.55
CA LEU A 577 68.37 -24.25 -46.53
C LEU A 577 69.15 -24.47 -45.23
N LYS A 578 68.45 -24.53 -44.08
CA LYS A 578 69.05 -24.89 -42.79
C LYS A 578 69.43 -26.35 -42.70
N SER A 579 68.53 -27.23 -43.19
CA SER A 579 68.81 -28.66 -43.21
C SER A 579 70.05 -29.03 -44.03
N GLN A 580 70.29 -28.32 -45.13
CA GLN A 580 71.53 -28.51 -45.89
C GLN A 580 72.78 -27.97 -45.19
N LYS A 581 72.64 -26.95 -44.31
CA LYS A 581 73.72 -26.44 -43.45
C LYS A 581 73.92 -27.23 -42.17
N GLU A 582 72.81 -27.83 -41.60
CA GLU A 582 72.87 -28.57 -40.34
C GLU A 582 73.35 -30.01 -40.51
N ILE A 583 73.20 -30.62 -41.67
CA ILE A 583 73.84 -31.91 -41.95
C ILE A 583 75.31 -31.89 -41.89
N ALA A 584 75.90 -30.69 -42.17
CA ALA A 584 77.35 -30.50 -42.07
C ALA A 584 77.83 -30.10 -40.66
N HIS A 585 76.94 -29.74 -39.74
CA HIS A 585 77.36 -29.29 -38.39
C HIS A 585 76.96 -30.27 -37.26
N ASN A 586 76.08 -31.23 -37.58
CA ASN A 586 75.46 -32.11 -36.55
C ASN A 586 76.26 -33.36 -36.19
N GLU A 587 77.44 -33.58 -36.83
CA GLU A 587 78.31 -34.65 -36.38
C GLU A 587 79.18 -34.25 -35.17
N LEU A 588 79.25 -32.95 -34.89
CA LEU A 588 80.15 -32.44 -33.78
C LEU A 588 79.36 -32.11 -32.48
N GLU A 589 78.06 -31.86 -32.56
CA GLU A 589 77.29 -31.38 -31.39
C GLU A 589 76.50 -32.42 -30.63
N ASN A 590 76.40 -33.66 -31.16
CA ASN A 590 75.53 -34.71 -30.55
C ASN A 590 76.00 -35.22 -29.18
N ASN A 591 77.22 -34.88 -28.77
CA ASN A 591 77.74 -35.33 -27.47
C ASN A 591 77.54 -34.34 -26.31
N GLN A 592 77.27 -33.06 -26.57
CA GLN A 592 77.08 -32.11 -25.51
C GLN A 592 75.57 -31.93 -25.11
N LYS A 593 74.63 -32.24 -25.97
CA LYS A 593 73.20 -32.01 -25.75
C LYS A 593 72.50 -33.03 -24.86
N LEU A 594 73.10 -34.21 -24.67
CA LEU A 594 72.47 -35.26 -23.84
C LEU A 594 72.55 -34.95 -22.33
N MET A 595 73.40 -34.03 -21.91
CA MET A 595 73.54 -33.67 -20.51
C MET A 595 72.62 -32.50 -20.09
N GLN A 596 72.25 -31.60 -21.00
CA GLN A 596 71.39 -30.47 -20.67
C GLN A 596 69.91 -30.85 -20.58
N LEU A 597 69.47 -31.82 -21.38
CA LEU A 597 68.06 -32.26 -21.38
C LEU A 597 67.58 -33.00 -20.12
N LYS A 598 68.55 -33.50 -19.32
CA LYS A 598 68.20 -34.12 -18.04
C LYS A 598 67.87 -33.12 -16.94
N ASN A 599 68.43 -31.89 -17.01
CA ASN A 599 68.15 -30.89 -15.98
C ASN A 599 66.86 -30.14 -16.19
N GLU A 600 66.46 -29.84 -17.45
CA GLU A 600 65.19 -29.13 -17.72
C GLU A 600 63.94 -29.96 -17.38
N LYS A 601 64.04 -31.29 -17.54
CA LYS A 601 62.94 -32.19 -17.18
C LYS A 601 62.67 -32.22 -15.67
N LEU A 602 63.69 -31.98 -14.86
CA LEU A 602 63.56 -31.96 -13.40
C LEU A 602 62.88 -30.67 -12.91
N GLU A 603 63.13 -29.52 -13.55
CA GLU A 603 62.50 -28.25 -13.17
C GLU A 603 61.01 -28.20 -13.51
N LEU A 604 60.61 -28.74 -14.66
CA LEU A 604 59.18 -28.80 -15.07
C LEU A 604 58.33 -29.72 -14.18
N ASP A 605 58.93 -30.82 -13.68
CA ASP A 605 58.24 -31.72 -12.75
C ASP A 605 58.02 -31.07 -11.37
N ILE A 606 58.92 -30.21 -10.93
CA ILE A 606 58.76 -29.48 -9.67
C ILE A 606 57.71 -28.40 -9.78
N GLU A 607 57.63 -27.69 -10.91
CA GLU A 607 56.64 -26.63 -11.14
C GLU A 607 55.22 -27.20 -11.28
N SER A 608 55.07 -28.35 -11.92
CA SER A 608 53.80 -29.10 -12.03
C SER A 608 53.31 -29.57 -10.67
N LYS A 609 54.17 -30.07 -9.81
CA LYS A 609 53.84 -30.53 -8.47
C LYS A 609 53.46 -29.40 -7.51
N ASN A 610 54.14 -28.27 -7.62
CA ASN A 610 53.78 -27.04 -6.85
C ASN A 610 52.42 -26.50 -7.25
N ARG A 611 52.02 -26.59 -8.52
CA ARG A 611 50.72 -26.16 -9.03
C ARG A 611 49.59 -27.06 -8.55
N GLU A 612 49.79 -28.37 -8.48
CA GLU A 612 48.85 -29.34 -7.98
C GLU A 612 48.57 -29.14 -6.47
N LEU A 613 49.60 -28.81 -5.72
CA LEU A 613 49.53 -28.52 -4.30
C LEU A 613 48.80 -27.22 -4.02
N ALA A 614 49.01 -26.20 -4.85
CA ALA A 614 48.30 -24.93 -4.74
C ALA A 614 46.80 -25.05 -5.01
N ILE A 615 46.41 -25.86 -5.99
CA ILE A 615 44.98 -26.14 -6.31
C ILE A 615 44.33 -26.90 -5.17
N SER A 616 45.00 -27.87 -4.56
CA SER A 616 44.46 -28.60 -3.41
C SER A 616 44.27 -27.70 -2.18
N THR A 617 45.22 -26.80 -1.95
CA THR A 617 45.13 -25.85 -0.84
C THR A 617 44.02 -24.82 -1.03
N MET A 618 43.76 -24.33 -2.25
CA MET A 618 42.67 -23.43 -2.58
C MET A 618 41.30 -24.10 -2.41
N SER A 619 41.20 -25.41 -2.72
CA SER A 619 39.98 -26.17 -2.51
C SER A 619 39.62 -26.31 -1.03
N LEU A 620 40.61 -26.49 -0.15
CA LEU A 620 40.43 -26.55 1.29
C LEU A 620 40.01 -25.18 1.87
N ILE A 621 40.58 -24.08 1.37
CA ILE A 621 40.21 -22.71 1.76
C ILE A 621 38.73 -22.46 1.44
N LYS A 622 38.30 -22.73 0.21
CA LYS A 622 36.91 -22.54 -0.22
C LYS A 622 35.92 -23.39 0.58
N LYS A 623 36.27 -24.63 0.89
CA LYS A 623 35.45 -25.53 1.72
C LYS A 623 35.26 -24.98 3.13
N ASN A 624 36.33 -24.47 3.74
CA ASN A 624 36.27 -23.92 5.08
C ASN A 624 35.56 -22.55 5.15
N GLU A 625 35.71 -21.68 4.12
CA GLU A 625 34.93 -20.46 3.99
C GLU A 625 33.43 -20.73 3.86
N PHE A 626 33.06 -21.67 3.03
CA PHE A 626 31.68 -22.13 2.85
C PHE A 626 31.05 -22.63 4.17
N LEU A 627 31.76 -23.49 4.88
CA LEU A 627 31.30 -24.00 6.17
C LEU A 627 31.19 -22.90 7.27
N ASN A 628 32.11 -21.93 7.27
CA ASN A 628 32.05 -20.80 8.20
C ASN A 628 30.87 -19.87 7.84
N THR A 629 30.57 -19.65 6.59
CA THR A 629 29.41 -18.88 6.15
C THR A 629 28.10 -19.53 6.62
N ILE A 630 27.95 -20.83 6.45
CA ILE A 630 26.78 -21.58 6.96
C ILE A 630 26.66 -21.44 8.49
N LYS A 631 27.79 -21.56 9.20
CA LYS A 631 27.83 -21.43 10.65
C LYS A 631 27.40 -20.05 11.15
N THR A 632 27.83 -18.98 10.47
CA THR A 632 27.44 -17.60 10.81
C THR A 632 25.98 -17.34 10.53
N THR A 633 25.50 -17.74 9.37
CA THR A 633 24.08 -17.59 8.97
C THR A 633 23.12 -18.30 9.94
N ILE A 634 23.49 -19.50 10.41
CA ILE A 634 22.68 -20.24 11.38
C ILE A 634 22.73 -19.63 12.80
N LYS A 635 23.79 -18.89 13.13
CA LYS A 635 23.90 -18.21 14.43
C LYS A 635 23.02 -16.95 14.51
N GLU A 636 22.69 -16.36 13.37
CA GLU A 636 21.88 -15.14 13.27
C GLU A 636 20.37 -15.41 13.29
N GLU A 637 19.93 -16.65 13.01
CA GLU A 637 18.51 -17.05 13.09
C GLU A 637 18.23 -17.93 14.31
N SER A 638 17.58 -17.35 15.30
CA SER A 638 17.34 -17.94 16.63
C SER A 638 16.15 -18.88 16.70
N THR A 639 16.36 -20.18 16.81
CA THR A 639 15.50 -21.07 17.57
C THR A 639 16.32 -22.19 18.26
N PRO A 640 15.97 -22.59 19.52
CA PRO A 640 17.01 -23.02 20.45
C PRO A 640 17.49 -24.49 20.40
N LEU A 641 16.88 -25.42 19.69
CA LEU A 641 17.28 -26.83 19.79
C LEU A 641 17.82 -27.46 18.49
N GLY A 642 17.35 -27.05 17.34
CA GLY A 642 17.78 -27.59 16.03
C GLY A 642 19.14 -27.05 15.59
N ILE A 643 19.36 -25.78 15.81
CA ILE A 643 20.56 -25.06 15.34
C ILE A 643 21.82 -25.50 16.08
N LYS A 644 21.75 -25.81 17.38
CA LYS A 644 22.90 -26.34 18.14
C LYS A 644 23.45 -27.65 17.59
N LYS A 645 22.60 -28.53 17.06
CA LYS A 645 23.04 -29.78 16.46
C LYS A 645 23.75 -29.57 15.12
N VAL A 646 23.22 -28.66 14.31
CA VAL A 646 23.78 -28.33 12.99
C VAL A 646 25.11 -27.60 13.14
N ILE A 647 25.20 -26.62 14.04
CA ILE A 647 26.48 -25.94 14.37
C ILE A 647 27.54 -26.95 14.83
N LYS A 648 27.17 -27.93 15.66
CA LYS A 648 28.10 -28.97 16.15
C LYS A 648 28.57 -29.90 15.02
N ILE A 649 27.75 -30.17 14.03
CA ILE A 649 28.11 -30.95 12.84
C ILE A 649 29.05 -30.17 11.94
N ILE A 650 28.80 -28.88 11.78
CA ILE A 650 29.64 -27.98 10.98
C ILE A 650 31.01 -27.80 11.68
N ASP A 651 31.05 -27.56 12.96
CA ASP A 651 32.29 -27.43 13.74
C ASP A 651 33.15 -28.73 13.67
N LYS A 652 32.47 -29.89 13.63
CA LYS A 652 33.15 -31.19 13.48
C LYS A 652 33.77 -31.37 12.08
N ASN A 653 33.16 -30.83 11.05
CA ASN A 653 33.66 -30.88 9.68
C ASN A 653 34.73 -29.83 9.36
N ILE A 654 34.70 -28.66 10.02
CA ILE A 654 35.73 -27.63 9.86
C ILE A 654 37.06 -28.06 10.50
N ASN A 655 36.99 -28.85 11.57
CA ASN A 655 38.18 -29.31 12.33
C ASN A 655 38.65 -30.69 11.94
N ASN A 656 38.38 -31.18 10.72
CA ASN A 656 38.67 -32.54 10.36
C ASN A 656 40.20 -32.76 10.21
N THR A 657 40.73 -33.61 11.03
CA THR A 657 42.15 -34.02 11.09
C THR A 657 42.59 -34.73 9.79
N ASP A 658 41.65 -35.24 9.03
CA ASP A 658 41.94 -35.99 7.79
C ASP A 658 42.38 -35.06 6.65
N ASP A 659 41.89 -33.83 6.61
CA ASP A 659 42.30 -32.83 5.59
C ASP A 659 43.77 -32.46 5.74
N TRP A 660 44.28 -32.42 6.98
CA TRP A 660 45.69 -32.18 7.21
C TRP A 660 46.58 -33.36 6.82
N LYS A 661 46.09 -34.58 6.95
CA LYS A 661 46.87 -35.79 6.58
C LYS A 661 46.99 -35.86 5.06
N LEU A 662 45.96 -35.63 4.32
CA LEU A 662 45.95 -35.52 2.86
C LEU A 662 46.86 -34.39 2.36
N PHE A 663 46.72 -33.19 2.98
CA PHE A 663 47.61 -32.08 2.64
C PHE A 663 49.06 -32.39 2.94
N LYS A 664 49.38 -33.00 4.07
CA LYS A 664 50.71 -33.36 4.46
C LYS A 664 51.34 -34.36 3.49
N GLU A 665 50.58 -35.39 3.07
CA GLU A 665 51.04 -36.37 2.08
C GLU A 665 51.31 -35.71 0.73
N ALA A 666 50.45 -34.82 0.27
CA ALA A 666 50.68 -34.06 -0.96
C ALA A 666 51.89 -33.12 -0.85
N PHE A 667 52.02 -32.49 0.28
CA PHE A 667 53.15 -31.56 0.57
C PHE A 667 54.48 -32.31 0.68
N ASP A 668 54.52 -33.44 1.41
CA ASP A 668 55.74 -34.25 1.54
C ASP A 668 56.12 -34.90 0.18
N ASN A 669 55.17 -35.07 -0.75
CA ASN A 669 55.47 -35.50 -2.12
C ASN A 669 56.01 -34.39 -3.01
N ALA A 670 55.63 -33.11 -2.75
CA ALA A 670 56.04 -31.95 -3.54
C ALA A 670 57.40 -31.34 -3.05
N ASP A 671 57.61 -31.31 -1.77
CA ASP A 671 58.83 -30.74 -1.13
C ASP A 671 59.33 -31.75 -0.09
N LYS A 672 59.95 -32.85 -0.63
CA LYS A 672 60.49 -33.95 0.16
C LYS A 672 61.53 -33.38 1.16
N ASP A 673 61.37 -33.74 2.40
CA ASP A 673 62.25 -33.45 3.51
C ASP A 673 62.13 -32.06 4.14
N PHE A 674 61.37 -31.11 3.58
CA PHE A 674 61.23 -29.79 4.18
C PHE A 674 60.75 -29.82 5.64
N LEU A 675 59.68 -30.59 5.93
CA LEU A 675 59.17 -30.71 7.30
C LEU A 675 60.11 -31.42 8.25
N LYS A 676 60.95 -32.31 7.75
CA LYS A 676 62.04 -32.98 8.52
C LYS A 676 63.16 -32.00 8.75
N LEU A 677 63.57 -31.27 7.73
CA LEU A 677 64.69 -30.35 7.75
C LEU A 677 64.40 -29.15 8.70
N ILE A 678 63.22 -28.58 8.62
CA ILE A 678 62.82 -27.50 9.50
C ILE A 678 62.69 -27.94 10.96
N LYS A 679 62.22 -29.19 11.18
CA LYS A 679 62.14 -29.79 12.54
C LYS A 679 63.55 -30.08 13.10
N GLN A 680 64.47 -30.48 12.26
CA GLN A 680 65.88 -30.70 12.67
C GLN A 680 66.59 -29.39 13.00
N LYS A 681 66.37 -28.34 12.18
CA LYS A 681 66.95 -26.98 12.46
C LYS A 681 66.33 -26.31 13.66
N HIS A 682 65.05 -26.55 13.92
CA HIS A 682 64.30 -25.94 15.01
C HIS A 682 63.54 -26.97 15.86
N PRO A 683 64.24 -27.73 16.75
CA PRO A 683 63.65 -28.85 17.50
C PRO A 683 62.45 -28.50 18.42
N LYS A 684 62.33 -27.21 18.83
CA LYS A 684 61.28 -26.68 19.71
C LYS A 684 59.92 -26.54 19.00
N LEU A 685 59.80 -26.76 17.69
CA LEU A 685 58.57 -26.61 16.93
C LEU A 685 57.58 -27.77 17.23
N THR A 686 56.38 -27.40 17.52
CA THR A 686 55.27 -28.36 17.73
C THR A 686 54.64 -28.77 16.40
N PRO A 687 53.84 -29.84 16.35
CA PRO A 687 53.13 -30.23 15.11
C PRO A 687 52.27 -29.15 14.48
N ASN A 688 51.70 -28.26 15.32
CA ASN A 688 50.93 -27.11 14.85
C ASN A 688 51.81 -25.98 14.32
N ASP A 689 53.03 -25.83 14.81
CA ASP A 689 54.03 -24.92 14.29
C ASP A 689 54.49 -25.40 12.90
N LEU A 690 54.69 -26.73 12.71
CA LEU A 690 55.04 -27.35 11.44
C LEU A 690 53.94 -27.17 10.39
N LYS A 691 52.69 -27.25 10.77
CA LYS A 691 51.55 -26.91 9.88
C LYS A 691 51.68 -25.48 9.35
N LEU A 692 51.94 -24.55 10.24
CA LEU A 692 52.11 -23.15 9.87
C LEU A 692 53.34 -22.95 8.98
N CYS A 693 54.43 -23.66 9.22
CA CYS A 693 55.60 -23.63 8.35
C CYS A 693 55.31 -24.13 6.95
N ALA A 694 54.55 -25.24 6.81
CA ALA A 694 54.16 -25.76 5.51
C ALA A 694 53.29 -24.77 4.69
N TYR A 695 52.37 -24.08 5.35
CA TYR A 695 51.56 -23.08 4.69
C TYR A 695 52.38 -21.82 4.30
N LEU A 696 53.35 -21.43 5.11
CA LEU A 696 54.29 -20.34 4.79
C LEU A 696 55.27 -20.71 3.69
N ARG A 697 55.67 -21.97 3.57
CA ARG A 697 56.50 -22.52 2.47
C ARG A 697 55.75 -22.42 1.14
N LEU A 698 54.43 -22.54 1.14
CA LEU A 698 53.57 -22.31 -0.02
C LEU A 698 53.28 -20.84 -0.28
N ASN A 699 53.96 -19.95 0.43
CA ASN A 699 53.81 -18.49 0.33
C ASN A 699 52.40 -17.97 0.60
N LEU A 700 51.59 -18.67 1.44
CA LEU A 700 50.24 -18.24 1.80
C LEU A 700 50.25 -17.08 2.79
N SER A 701 49.41 -16.10 2.55
CA SER A 701 49.19 -14.95 3.42
C SER A 701 48.45 -15.34 4.72
N SER A 702 48.55 -14.50 5.75
CA SER A 702 47.81 -14.74 7.01
C SER A 702 46.29 -14.79 6.84
N LYS A 703 45.73 -14.15 5.83
CA LYS A 703 44.33 -14.22 5.49
C LYS A 703 43.94 -15.57 4.89
N GLU A 704 44.82 -16.15 4.09
CA GLU A 704 44.64 -17.47 3.47
C GLU A 704 44.91 -18.62 4.45
N ILE A 705 45.83 -18.45 5.38
CA ILE A 705 46.16 -19.41 6.44
C ILE A 705 45.08 -19.48 7.51
N ALA A 706 44.38 -18.37 7.80
CA ALA A 706 43.38 -18.26 8.84
C ALA A 706 42.25 -19.31 8.68
N PRO A 707 41.61 -19.48 7.52
CA PRO A 707 40.57 -20.50 7.30
C PRO A 707 41.14 -21.93 7.36
N LEU A 708 42.41 -22.16 6.97
CA LEU A 708 43.03 -23.48 7.01
C LEU A 708 43.35 -23.94 8.45
N LEU A 709 43.55 -23.02 9.35
CA LEU A 709 43.76 -23.28 10.76
C LEU A 709 42.52 -23.07 11.61
N ASN A 710 41.42 -22.67 11.00
CA ASN A 710 40.15 -22.31 11.65
C ASN A 710 40.32 -21.30 12.80
N ILE A 711 41.07 -20.25 12.55
CA ILE A 711 41.33 -19.14 13.50
C ILE A 711 41.23 -17.80 12.77
N SER A 712 41.16 -16.69 13.52
CA SER A 712 41.14 -15.36 12.91
C SER A 712 42.50 -15.02 12.26
N PRO A 713 42.52 -14.16 11.21
CA PRO A 713 43.79 -13.67 10.64
C PRO A 713 44.69 -13.04 11.68
N ARG A 714 44.14 -12.35 12.66
CA ARG A 714 44.88 -11.76 13.80
C ARG A 714 45.53 -12.86 14.67
N SER A 715 44.86 -13.96 14.86
CA SER A 715 45.39 -15.13 15.58
C SER A 715 46.49 -15.81 14.80
N VAL A 716 46.45 -15.81 13.46
CA VAL A 716 47.56 -16.29 12.62
C VAL A 716 48.77 -15.42 12.80
N GLU A 717 48.63 -14.09 12.79
CA GLU A 717 49.76 -13.15 13.02
C GLU A 717 50.40 -13.38 14.41
N VAL A 718 49.61 -13.60 15.44
CA VAL A 718 50.13 -13.95 16.77
C VAL A 718 50.88 -15.28 16.74
N LYS A 719 50.39 -16.27 15.99
CA LYS A 719 51.09 -17.57 15.84
C LYS A 719 52.36 -17.41 15.02
N ARG A 720 52.43 -16.57 13.98
CA ARG A 720 53.62 -16.24 13.21
C ARG A 720 54.68 -15.53 14.10
N TYR A 721 54.23 -14.60 14.93
CA TYR A 721 55.11 -13.95 15.90
C TYR A 721 55.68 -14.96 16.89
N ARG A 722 54.88 -15.87 17.43
CA ARG A 722 55.36 -16.92 18.36
C ARG A 722 56.26 -17.95 17.65
N LEU A 723 55.97 -18.32 16.43
CA LEU A 723 56.77 -19.20 15.59
C LEU A 723 58.18 -18.58 15.37
N ARG A 724 58.21 -17.29 14.99
CA ARG A 724 59.47 -16.55 14.83
C ARG A 724 60.32 -16.56 16.10
N LYS A 725 59.68 -16.37 17.27
CA LYS A 725 60.38 -16.41 18.56
C LYS A 725 60.88 -17.82 18.89
N LYS A 726 60.15 -18.86 18.53
CA LYS A 726 60.60 -20.27 18.73
C LYS A 726 61.75 -20.68 17.81
N MET A 727 61.84 -20.03 16.67
CA MET A 727 62.91 -20.25 15.69
C MET A 727 64.16 -19.37 15.96
N ASP A 728 64.13 -18.57 17.01
CA ASP A 728 65.21 -17.63 17.41
C ASP A 728 65.65 -16.68 16.28
N LEU A 729 64.68 -16.23 15.42
CA LEU A 729 65.02 -15.34 14.30
C LEU A 729 65.14 -13.89 14.75
N PRO A 730 66.20 -13.19 14.25
CA PRO A 730 66.44 -11.78 14.58
C PRO A 730 65.28 -10.87 14.18
N PRO A 731 65.08 -9.70 14.80
CA PRO A 731 63.94 -8.80 14.53
C PRO A 731 63.83 -8.33 13.08
N LYS A 732 64.90 -8.27 12.33
CA LYS A 732 64.91 -7.80 10.93
C LYS A 732 64.69 -8.89 9.88
N THR A 733 64.67 -10.18 10.25
CA THR A 733 64.52 -11.29 9.29
C THR A 733 63.07 -11.59 9.06
N SER A 734 62.62 -11.62 7.81
CA SER A 734 61.26 -12.05 7.46
C SER A 734 61.07 -13.55 7.75
N LEU A 735 60.08 -13.92 8.55
CA LEU A 735 59.74 -15.32 8.82
C LEU A 735 59.38 -16.09 7.55
N ALA A 736 58.65 -15.44 6.63
CA ALA A 736 58.24 -16.09 5.38
C ALA A 736 59.48 -16.33 4.48
N ASN A 737 60.36 -15.35 4.32
CA ASN A 737 61.55 -15.53 3.51
C ASN A 737 62.47 -16.61 4.11
N HIS A 738 62.64 -16.62 5.42
CA HIS A 738 63.46 -17.65 6.07
C HIS A 738 62.90 -19.08 5.84
N ILE A 739 61.58 -19.22 5.80
CA ILE A 739 60.95 -20.51 5.52
C ILE A 739 60.97 -20.86 4.03
N LEU A 740 60.99 -19.86 3.13
CA LEU A 740 61.06 -20.07 1.68
C LEU A 740 62.52 -20.42 1.23
N GLU A 741 63.55 -19.98 1.97
CA GLU A 741 64.96 -20.27 1.68
C GLU A 741 65.46 -21.59 2.29
N LEU A 742 64.72 -22.19 3.18
CA LEU A 742 64.99 -23.49 3.77
C LEU A 742 64.65 -24.65 2.85
#